data_2a84adb6f62ac29cfc71c4b2015d0486
#
_entry.id   2a84adb6f62ac29cfc71c4b2015d0486
#
_cell.length_a   1.000
_cell.length_b   1.000
_cell.length_c   1.000
_cell.angle_alpha   90.00
_cell.angle_beta   90.00
_cell.angle_gamma   90.00
#
_symmetry.space_group_name_H-M   'P 1'
#
loop_
_entity.id
_entity.type
_entity.pdbx_description
1 polymer ?
#
loop_
_entity_poly.entity_id
_entity_poly.type
_entity_poly.pdbx_seq_one_letter_code
_entity_poly.pdbx_strand_id
1 'polypeptide(L)'
;MKKTTLFIASVFLCSTSFAQLFSDNFDSYPAGALLGPQSTTWSTWSGAEGGAEDVAITNNNANSAPNSIYLASTAATGGPQDVILKFGQVYNSGIFTLQSDFYINAGKNAYFNLQAAATLGQVWALNVNMDAGQVSIDDGNTPNIAVGSYTDATWFTLKIEANLTLHVWKAYVNGALIGTWVNGVNAVAAADFYPVQNSQFFMDNVSFDHQTYTLPNLNAMIASVNMGGEIAGQNVIPTVKVLNAGATAITSFDVNLSYNSQNYPFSVTGVNIASLGSYTLNMPANVLVPGLLTYTATISNINGGNDDVAGDNALAGQIDPVVPADGKMVVGEEATGTWCQWCPRGAVFMDLFKTKYNQYWAGIAVHNGDPITNVDYDAGMAGLIGGYPSAVVDRLADVDPSAMSQDFFTRLQTAPVATIVNGATWDATTRVLNVSVTSNFAMNANSNYKAACVLTEDEVTGTGAGYNQSNAYAGGNNGVMGGFETLSNPVPASTMVYNHVARAIAPSYTGMPNSYPATVNAGDSYTMNVSYTLPADWDETKISIIGMIIDPTGKIDNAGRATIAEAVTNGYVAGISDKPTICYSGGMNVYPNPASAAATVSLYIGQASNVTMKLLDFAGKVVSEKEYGSVQGNFQVNVNTSNLKAGIYLVELTADGQKTSKKLIVE
;
A
#
# COMPACT_ATOMS: atom_id res chain seq x y z
N MET A 1 -56.18 -53.32 14.51
CA MET A 1 -55.98 -52.13 13.73
C MET A 1 -56.11 -50.92 14.65
N LYS A 2 -54.99 -50.39 15.13
CA LYS A 2 -54.96 -49.15 15.93
C LYS A 2 -54.68 -47.96 14.97
N LYS A 3 -55.61 -47.02 14.87
CA LYS A 3 -55.43 -45.76 14.11
C LYS A 3 -54.64 -44.81 14.99
N THR A 4 -53.42 -44.47 14.53
CA THR A 4 -52.63 -43.43 15.13
C THR A 4 -52.99 -42.11 14.43
N THR A 5 -53.59 -41.18 15.14
CA THR A 5 -53.92 -39.83 14.66
C THR A 5 -52.67 -38.96 14.84
N LEU A 6 -52.11 -38.52 13.76
CA LEU A 6 -50.98 -37.58 13.73
C LEU A 6 -51.52 -36.16 13.93
N PHE A 7 -51.22 -35.52 15.08
CA PHE A 7 -51.50 -34.10 15.30
C PHE A 7 -50.33 -33.28 14.69
N ILE A 8 -50.58 -32.59 13.58
CA ILE A 8 -49.69 -31.60 13.05
C ILE A 8 -49.98 -30.27 13.79
N ALA A 9 -49.11 -29.90 14.73
CA ALA A 9 -49.13 -28.60 15.34
C ALA A 9 -48.53 -27.59 14.35
N SER A 10 -49.36 -26.79 13.71
CA SER A 10 -48.95 -25.65 12.92
C SER A 10 -48.44 -24.56 13.87
N VAL A 11 -47.14 -24.39 13.98
CA VAL A 11 -46.56 -23.21 14.62
C VAL A 11 -46.76 -22.01 13.67
N PHE A 12 -47.74 -21.18 13.97
CA PHE A 12 -47.86 -19.87 13.38
C PHE A 12 -46.69 -19.01 13.89
N LEU A 13 -45.62 -18.87 13.09
CA LEU A 13 -44.69 -17.79 13.26
C LEU A 13 -45.46 -16.50 12.91
N CYS A 14 -45.87 -15.75 13.92
CA CYS A 14 -46.33 -14.38 13.75
C CYS A 14 -45.10 -13.52 13.40
N SER A 15 -44.80 -13.37 12.13
CA SER A 15 -43.88 -12.37 11.69
C SER A 15 -44.55 -11.00 11.92
N THR A 16 -44.15 -10.28 12.97
CA THR A 16 -44.47 -8.87 13.11
C THR A 16 -43.72 -8.15 11.98
N SER A 17 -44.43 -7.85 10.92
CA SER A 17 -43.94 -6.96 9.87
C SER A 17 -43.95 -5.54 10.46
N PHE A 18 -42.78 -5.07 10.90
CA PHE A 18 -42.59 -3.65 11.16
C PHE A 18 -42.62 -2.92 9.80
N ALA A 19 -43.32 -1.78 9.74
CA ALA A 19 -43.30 -0.96 8.52
C ALA A 19 -41.88 -0.47 8.28
N GLN A 20 -41.31 -0.78 7.12
CA GLN A 20 -40.02 -0.31 6.67
C GLN A 20 -39.99 1.23 6.67
N LEU A 21 -38.94 1.86 7.21
CA LEU A 21 -38.86 3.32 7.33
C LEU A 21 -38.86 4.00 5.97
N PHE A 22 -38.19 3.37 4.99
CA PHE A 22 -38.12 3.90 3.62
C PHE A 22 -37.93 2.77 2.62
N SER A 23 -38.59 2.88 1.48
CA SER A 23 -38.34 2.08 0.30
C SER A 23 -38.68 2.86 -0.96
N ASP A 24 -37.86 2.74 -1.98
CA ASP A 24 -38.03 3.37 -3.28
C ASP A 24 -37.56 2.41 -4.38
N ASN A 25 -38.46 2.06 -5.29
CA ASN A 25 -38.18 1.29 -6.49
C ASN A 25 -38.25 2.15 -7.76
N PHE A 26 -38.30 3.46 -7.62
CA PHE A 26 -38.34 4.45 -8.68
C PHE A 26 -39.54 4.37 -9.64
N ASP A 27 -40.41 3.39 -9.51
CA ASP A 27 -41.52 3.13 -10.45
C ASP A 27 -42.58 4.21 -10.44
N SER A 28 -42.73 4.94 -9.34
CA SER A 28 -43.69 6.03 -9.17
C SER A 28 -43.29 7.32 -9.87
N TYR A 29 -42.05 7.47 -10.31
CA TYR A 29 -41.53 8.67 -10.93
C TYR A 29 -41.56 8.58 -12.46
N PRO A 30 -41.72 9.75 -13.18
CA PRO A 30 -41.66 9.73 -14.63
C PRO A 30 -40.26 9.42 -15.14
N ALA A 31 -40.13 8.47 -16.10
CA ALA A 31 -38.86 8.21 -16.78
C ALA A 31 -38.35 9.49 -17.48
N GLY A 32 -37.05 9.77 -17.32
CA GLY A 32 -36.38 10.98 -17.81
C GLY A 32 -36.46 12.18 -16.85
N ALA A 33 -37.26 12.14 -15.78
CA ALA A 33 -37.23 13.15 -14.73
C ALA A 33 -35.96 13.01 -13.85
N LEU A 34 -35.47 14.11 -13.29
CA LEU A 34 -34.42 14.12 -12.29
C LEU A 34 -34.98 13.73 -10.92
N LEU A 35 -34.25 12.91 -10.17
CA LEU A 35 -34.72 12.27 -8.93
C LEU A 35 -34.96 13.27 -7.79
N GLY A 36 -34.00 14.18 -7.54
CA GLY A 36 -34.08 15.13 -6.43
C GLY A 36 -35.35 15.93 -6.38
N PRO A 37 -35.83 16.57 -7.48
CA PRO A 37 -37.11 17.28 -7.51
C PRO A 37 -38.36 16.41 -7.30
N GLN A 38 -38.24 15.08 -7.44
CA GLN A 38 -39.37 14.14 -7.28
C GLN A 38 -39.48 13.61 -5.84
N SER A 39 -38.46 13.80 -5.01
CA SER A 39 -38.39 13.19 -3.68
C SER A 39 -37.86 14.14 -2.62
N THR A 40 -38.39 14.06 -1.41
CA THR A 40 -37.86 14.79 -0.24
C THR A 40 -36.74 14.02 0.50
N THR A 41 -36.59 12.74 0.20
CA THR A 41 -35.59 11.85 0.82
C THR A 41 -34.28 11.82 0.01
N TRP A 42 -34.37 11.93 -1.31
CA TRP A 42 -33.24 12.08 -2.19
C TRP A 42 -32.81 13.53 -2.34
N SER A 43 -31.53 13.75 -2.51
CA SER A 43 -30.91 15.06 -2.72
C SER A 43 -29.64 14.91 -3.56
N THR A 44 -28.91 15.99 -3.75
CA THR A 44 -27.55 15.98 -4.30
C THR A 44 -26.55 16.40 -3.22
N TRP A 45 -25.25 16.16 -3.46
CA TRP A 45 -24.19 16.54 -2.51
C TRP A 45 -24.23 18.02 -2.15
N SER A 46 -24.39 18.89 -3.13
CA SER A 46 -24.49 20.34 -2.91
C SER A 46 -25.88 20.80 -2.42
N GLY A 47 -26.91 19.92 -2.43
CA GLY A 47 -28.30 20.24 -2.16
C GLY A 47 -28.97 21.03 -3.29
N ALA A 48 -28.39 21.03 -4.49
CA ALA A 48 -28.94 21.70 -5.69
C ALA A 48 -29.63 20.68 -6.60
N GLU A 49 -30.79 20.19 -6.18
CA GLU A 49 -31.61 19.25 -6.95
C GLU A 49 -31.98 19.79 -8.33
N GLY A 50 -32.00 18.90 -9.32
CA GLY A 50 -32.30 19.26 -10.72
C GLY A 50 -31.10 19.76 -11.52
N GLY A 51 -29.90 19.77 -10.91
CA GLY A 51 -28.63 20.14 -11.55
C GLY A 51 -27.85 18.97 -12.11
N ALA A 52 -26.56 19.20 -12.42
CA ALA A 52 -25.67 18.19 -13.00
C ALA A 52 -25.30 17.05 -12.02
N GLU A 53 -25.38 17.30 -10.71
CA GLU A 53 -25.18 16.31 -9.66
C GLU A 53 -26.34 15.31 -9.54
N ASP A 54 -27.52 15.66 -10.06
CA ASP A 54 -28.72 14.85 -9.95
C ASP A 54 -28.71 13.69 -10.97
N VAL A 55 -29.52 12.68 -10.72
CA VAL A 55 -29.64 11.49 -11.55
C VAL A 55 -31.00 11.43 -12.22
N ALA A 56 -31.02 11.04 -13.49
CA ALA A 56 -32.27 10.82 -14.21
C ALA A 56 -32.82 9.42 -13.93
N ILE A 57 -34.14 9.35 -13.75
CA ILE A 57 -34.91 8.11 -13.71
C ILE A 57 -34.91 7.50 -15.11
N THR A 58 -34.63 6.22 -15.22
CA THR A 58 -34.49 5.52 -16.50
C THR A 58 -35.32 4.23 -16.52
N ASN A 59 -35.82 3.91 -17.71
CA ASN A 59 -36.49 2.63 -17.98
C ASN A 59 -35.64 1.70 -18.88
N ASN A 60 -34.34 2.00 -19.02
CA ASN A 60 -33.45 1.20 -19.87
C ASN A 60 -33.11 -0.16 -19.27
N ASN A 61 -33.01 -0.26 -17.95
CA ASN A 61 -32.73 -1.48 -17.24
C ASN A 61 -33.24 -1.32 -15.79
N ALA A 62 -34.16 -2.16 -15.35
CA ALA A 62 -34.73 -2.13 -13.99
C ALA A 62 -34.84 -3.55 -13.46
N ASN A 63 -34.61 -3.75 -12.16
CA ASN A 63 -34.81 -5.04 -11.49
C ASN A 63 -36.29 -5.22 -11.16
N SER A 64 -36.94 -4.20 -10.62
CA SER A 64 -38.39 -4.04 -10.58
C SER A 64 -38.80 -3.07 -11.71
N ALA A 65 -39.72 -3.49 -12.57
CA ALA A 65 -40.14 -2.67 -13.71
C ALA A 65 -41.21 -1.65 -13.28
N PRO A 66 -41.25 -0.42 -13.87
CA PRO A 66 -40.55 -0.09 -15.11
C PRO A 66 -39.23 0.69 -14.96
N ASN A 67 -38.89 1.22 -13.79
CA ASN A 67 -37.86 2.23 -13.64
C ASN A 67 -36.73 1.83 -12.68
N SER A 68 -35.60 2.48 -12.87
CA SER A 68 -34.41 2.48 -12.00
C SER A 68 -33.70 3.84 -12.11
N ILE A 69 -32.52 3.99 -11.52
CA ILE A 69 -31.62 5.11 -11.78
C ILE A 69 -30.30 4.61 -12.34
N TYR A 70 -29.60 5.47 -13.14
CA TYR A 70 -28.35 5.14 -13.78
C TYR A 70 -27.29 6.18 -13.50
N LEU A 71 -26.16 5.74 -12.94
CA LEU A 71 -25.00 6.56 -12.63
C LEU A 71 -23.81 6.16 -13.49
N ALA A 72 -23.08 7.15 -14.02
CA ALA A 72 -21.92 6.90 -14.86
C ALA A 72 -20.91 8.05 -14.83
N SER A 73 -19.61 7.71 -14.88
CA SER A 73 -18.54 8.68 -15.08
C SER A 73 -17.38 8.11 -15.87
N THR A 74 -16.79 8.95 -16.73
CA THR A 74 -15.51 8.70 -17.39
C THR A 74 -14.42 9.68 -16.95
N ALA A 75 -14.78 10.67 -16.12
CA ALA A 75 -13.86 11.67 -15.62
C ALA A 75 -12.90 11.06 -14.61
N ALA A 76 -11.62 11.46 -14.66
CA ALA A 76 -10.61 10.97 -13.71
C ALA A 76 -10.96 11.28 -12.24
N THR A 77 -11.68 12.38 -12.02
CA THR A 77 -12.19 12.78 -10.69
C THR A 77 -13.54 12.18 -10.33
N GLY A 78 -14.17 11.42 -11.22
CA GLY A 78 -15.57 10.98 -11.03
C GLY A 78 -16.59 12.06 -11.35
N GLY A 79 -17.84 11.83 -10.95
CA GLY A 79 -18.98 12.73 -11.13
C GLY A 79 -19.38 12.95 -12.60
N PRO A 80 -20.20 13.99 -12.92
CA PRO A 80 -20.73 15.00 -12.01
C PRO A 80 -21.87 14.53 -11.10
N GLN A 81 -22.53 13.39 -11.37
CA GLN A 81 -23.61 12.86 -10.53
C GLN A 81 -23.09 12.60 -9.13
N ASP A 82 -23.89 12.97 -8.11
CA ASP A 82 -23.52 12.87 -6.70
C ASP A 82 -24.79 12.88 -5.86
N VAL A 83 -25.36 11.70 -5.62
CA VAL A 83 -26.74 11.52 -5.19
C VAL A 83 -26.81 11.03 -3.75
N ILE A 84 -27.52 11.74 -2.91
CA ILE A 84 -27.62 11.52 -1.48
C ILE A 84 -28.99 10.95 -1.10
N LEU A 85 -29.00 9.78 -0.48
CA LEU A 85 -30.15 9.26 0.24
C LEU A 85 -30.07 9.71 1.70
N LYS A 86 -30.92 10.66 2.10
CA LYS A 86 -30.98 11.17 3.49
C LYS A 86 -31.75 10.20 4.39
N PHE A 87 -31.17 9.81 5.53
CA PHE A 87 -31.89 8.95 6.50
C PHE A 87 -32.78 9.73 7.46
N GLY A 88 -32.86 11.06 7.32
CA GLY A 88 -33.71 11.94 8.10
C GLY A 88 -33.16 12.34 9.46
N GLN A 89 -32.26 11.56 10.03
CA GLN A 89 -31.55 11.84 11.28
C GLN A 89 -30.24 11.05 11.34
N VAL A 90 -29.41 11.32 12.35
CA VAL A 90 -28.24 10.49 12.68
C VAL A 90 -28.69 9.35 13.58
N TYR A 91 -28.53 8.12 13.11
CA TYR A 91 -28.71 6.91 13.91
C TYR A 91 -27.36 6.52 14.53
N ASN A 92 -27.29 6.32 15.84
CA ASN A 92 -26.08 5.94 16.60
C ASN A 92 -26.32 4.83 17.63
N SER A 93 -27.47 4.18 17.56
CA SER A 93 -27.83 3.02 18.38
C SER A 93 -28.90 2.20 17.65
N GLY A 94 -29.20 0.99 18.12
CA GLY A 94 -30.12 0.08 17.45
C GLY A 94 -29.47 -0.66 16.29
N ILE A 95 -30.29 -1.30 15.47
CA ILE A 95 -29.87 -1.99 14.24
C ILE A 95 -30.37 -1.18 13.04
N PHE A 96 -29.45 -0.65 12.26
CA PHE A 96 -29.74 0.02 11.00
C PHE A 96 -29.46 -0.92 9.83
N THR A 97 -30.35 -0.96 8.86
CA THR A 97 -30.21 -1.78 7.65
C THR A 97 -30.36 -0.89 6.42
N LEU A 98 -29.41 -0.97 5.48
CA LEU A 98 -29.53 -0.44 4.12
C LEU A 98 -29.47 -1.60 3.13
N GLN A 99 -30.38 -1.62 2.17
CA GLN A 99 -30.39 -2.61 1.10
C GLN A 99 -30.68 -1.90 -0.24
N SER A 100 -30.00 -2.33 -1.30
CA SER A 100 -30.25 -1.89 -2.66
C SER A 100 -29.87 -2.98 -3.65
N ASP A 101 -30.53 -2.98 -4.81
CA ASP A 101 -30.17 -3.78 -5.94
C ASP A 101 -29.27 -2.99 -6.90
N PHE A 102 -28.20 -3.62 -7.36
CA PHE A 102 -27.20 -3.05 -8.29
C PHE A 102 -27.09 -3.89 -9.55
N TYR A 103 -26.89 -3.22 -10.67
CA TYR A 103 -26.49 -3.84 -11.93
C TYR A 103 -25.30 -3.06 -12.50
N ILE A 104 -24.14 -3.70 -12.55
CA ILE A 104 -22.90 -3.08 -13.00
C ILE A 104 -22.62 -3.58 -14.41
N ASN A 105 -22.43 -2.65 -15.36
CA ASN A 105 -22.11 -3.00 -16.73
C ASN A 105 -20.77 -3.76 -16.81
N ALA A 106 -20.64 -4.68 -17.75
CA ALA A 106 -19.45 -5.53 -17.91
C ALA A 106 -18.15 -4.69 -18.00
N GLY A 107 -17.18 -5.01 -17.15
CA GLY A 107 -15.90 -4.31 -17.05
C GLY A 107 -15.99 -2.87 -16.53
N LYS A 108 -17.05 -2.57 -15.80
CA LYS A 108 -17.29 -1.28 -15.14
C LYS A 108 -17.31 -1.44 -13.63
N ASN A 109 -17.37 -0.32 -12.92
CA ASN A 109 -17.39 -0.29 -11.48
C ASN A 109 -18.57 0.51 -10.93
N ALA A 110 -18.77 0.45 -9.62
CA ALA A 110 -19.68 1.28 -8.85
C ALA A 110 -19.08 1.61 -7.48
N TYR A 111 -19.47 2.73 -6.90
CA TYR A 111 -19.04 3.17 -5.59
C TYR A 111 -20.19 3.88 -4.87
N PHE A 112 -20.27 3.65 -3.57
CA PHE A 112 -21.02 4.50 -2.65
C PHE A 112 -20.37 4.49 -1.26
N ASN A 113 -20.77 5.44 -0.42
CA ASN A 113 -20.33 5.50 0.97
C ASN A 113 -21.48 5.77 1.93
N LEU A 114 -21.26 5.50 3.21
CA LEU A 114 -22.17 5.89 4.29
C LEU A 114 -21.58 7.06 5.07
N GLN A 115 -22.34 8.14 5.15
CA GLN A 115 -22.03 9.33 5.93
C GLN A 115 -22.54 9.17 7.36
N ALA A 116 -21.70 9.49 8.35
CA ALA A 116 -22.01 9.32 9.77
C ALA A 116 -22.43 10.61 10.48
N ALA A 117 -22.21 11.77 9.87
CA ALA A 117 -22.54 13.08 10.44
C ALA A 117 -23.75 13.72 9.73
N ALA A 118 -24.48 14.57 10.45
CA ALA A 118 -25.58 15.33 9.86
C ALA A 118 -25.14 16.28 8.74
N THR A 119 -23.89 16.77 8.81
CA THR A 119 -23.24 17.53 7.73
C THR A 119 -22.44 16.56 6.88
N LEU A 120 -22.74 16.49 5.58
CA LEU A 120 -22.04 15.65 4.61
C LEU A 120 -20.56 16.02 4.52
N GLY A 121 -19.70 15.04 4.21
CA GLY A 121 -18.27 15.23 4.00
C GLY A 121 -17.45 15.40 5.27
N GLN A 122 -17.99 15.17 6.46
CA GLN A 122 -17.24 15.27 7.71
C GLN A 122 -16.75 13.92 8.24
N VAL A 123 -17.61 12.89 8.19
CA VAL A 123 -17.28 11.57 8.73
C VAL A 123 -17.88 10.51 7.82
N TRP A 124 -17.03 9.63 7.30
CA TRP A 124 -17.41 8.44 6.55
C TRP A 124 -17.45 7.24 7.50
N ALA A 125 -18.58 6.53 7.55
CA ALA A 125 -18.69 5.31 8.32
C ALA A 125 -18.21 4.08 7.53
N LEU A 126 -18.34 4.12 6.20
CA LEU A 126 -18.07 2.98 5.33
C LEU A 126 -17.87 3.44 3.88
N ASN A 127 -16.95 2.81 3.18
CA ASN A 127 -16.83 2.88 1.72
C ASN A 127 -17.13 1.51 1.12
N VAL A 128 -17.87 1.49 0.02
CA VAL A 128 -18.22 0.27 -0.73
C VAL A 128 -17.76 0.43 -2.16
N ASN A 129 -16.82 -0.39 -2.56
CA ASN A 129 -16.32 -0.49 -3.92
C ASN A 129 -16.83 -1.77 -4.58
N MET A 130 -17.28 -1.68 -5.81
CA MET A 130 -17.77 -2.79 -6.62
C MET A 130 -17.04 -2.75 -7.95
N ASP A 131 -16.08 -3.63 -8.17
CA ASP A 131 -15.25 -3.66 -9.36
C ASP A 131 -14.83 -5.09 -9.69
N ALA A 132 -14.66 -5.38 -10.97
CA ALA A 132 -14.18 -6.67 -11.49
C ALA A 132 -14.92 -7.90 -10.89
N GLY A 133 -16.23 -7.79 -10.68
CA GLY A 133 -17.05 -8.87 -10.09
C GLY A 133 -16.91 -9.04 -8.58
N GLN A 134 -16.27 -8.09 -7.88
CA GLN A 134 -16.05 -8.12 -6.45
C GLN A 134 -16.68 -6.91 -5.76
N VAL A 135 -17.38 -7.15 -4.65
CA VAL A 135 -17.74 -6.13 -3.66
C VAL A 135 -16.64 -6.10 -2.62
N SER A 136 -16.04 -4.95 -2.36
CA SER A 136 -15.09 -4.75 -1.27
C SER A 136 -15.51 -3.58 -0.38
N ILE A 137 -15.41 -3.78 0.92
CA ILE A 137 -15.85 -2.84 1.95
C ILE A 137 -14.63 -2.37 2.74
N ASP A 138 -14.59 -1.07 3.01
CA ASP A 138 -13.54 -0.36 3.73
C ASP A 138 -14.19 0.51 4.82
N ASP A 139 -13.70 0.45 6.05
CA ASP A 139 -14.19 1.23 7.19
C ASP A 139 -13.39 2.54 7.41
N GLY A 140 -12.56 2.92 6.45
CA GLY A 140 -11.68 4.08 6.53
C GLY A 140 -10.33 3.80 7.20
N ASN A 141 -10.18 2.64 7.86
CA ASN A 141 -8.92 2.21 8.52
C ASN A 141 -8.40 0.89 7.95
N THR A 142 -9.32 0.00 7.57
CA THR A 142 -8.99 -1.35 7.09
C THR A 142 -9.62 -1.55 5.72
N PRO A 143 -8.83 -1.64 4.65
CA PRO A 143 -9.33 -1.96 3.33
C PRO A 143 -9.76 -3.44 3.27
N ASN A 144 -10.77 -3.74 2.44
CA ASN A 144 -11.26 -5.10 2.21
C ASN A 144 -11.67 -5.85 3.49
N ILE A 145 -12.23 -5.12 4.47
CA ILE A 145 -12.70 -5.69 5.75
C ILE A 145 -13.83 -6.71 5.55
N ALA A 146 -14.56 -6.60 4.45
CA ALA A 146 -15.49 -7.60 3.95
C ALA A 146 -15.41 -7.66 2.43
N VAL A 147 -15.40 -8.87 1.88
CA VAL A 147 -15.25 -9.10 0.44
C VAL A 147 -16.26 -10.15 -0.02
N GLY A 148 -16.98 -9.87 -1.10
CA GLY A 148 -17.94 -10.78 -1.72
C GLY A 148 -17.87 -10.70 -3.25
N SER A 149 -18.53 -11.66 -3.91
CA SER A 149 -18.54 -11.72 -5.37
C SER A 149 -19.92 -11.41 -5.93
N TYR A 150 -19.97 -10.74 -7.07
CA TYR A 150 -21.15 -10.58 -7.91
C TYR A 150 -20.79 -10.94 -9.37
N THR A 151 -21.81 -11.02 -10.24
CA THR A 151 -21.60 -11.25 -11.67
C THR A 151 -21.90 -9.96 -12.41
N ASP A 152 -20.95 -9.49 -13.21
CA ASP A 152 -21.12 -8.34 -14.10
C ASP A 152 -22.36 -8.49 -14.99
N ALA A 153 -23.00 -7.39 -15.33
CA ALA A 153 -24.19 -7.33 -16.16
C ALA A 153 -25.35 -8.24 -15.65
N THR A 154 -25.44 -8.38 -14.34
CA THR A 154 -26.51 -9.12 -13.66
C THR A 154 -26.94 -8.38 -12.41
N TRP A 155 -28.24 -8.26 -12.15
CA TRP A 155 -28.76 -7.69 -10.93
C TRP A 155 -28.35 -8.52 -9.71
N PHE A 156 -27.89 -7.86 -8.66
CA PHE A 156 -27.61 -8.46 -7.36
C PHE A 156 -28.03 -7.52 -6.24
N THR A 157 -28.36 -8.07 -5.10
CA THR A 157 -28.73 -7.33 -3.91
C THR A 157 -27.53 -7.20 -2.98
N LEU A 158 -27.21 -5.98 -2.55
CA LEU A 158 -26.27 -5.68 -1.47
C LEU A 158 -27.06 -5.21 -0.25
N LYS A 159 -26.82 -5.84 0.91
CA LYS A 159 -27.37 -5.41 2.20
C LYS A 159 -26.25 -5.14 3.19
N ILE A 160 -26.31 -3.97 3.84
CA ILE A 160 -25.48 -3.60 5.00
C ILE A 160 -26.39 -3.60 6.24
N GLU A 161 -25.97 -4.29 7.28
CA GLU A 161 -26.65 -4.37 8.58
C GLU A 161 -25.67 -3.87 9.65
N ALA A 162 -25.99 -2.74 10.27
CA ALA A 162 -25.17 -2.10 11.28
C ALA A 162 -25.86 -2.19 12.65
N ASN A 163 -25.38 -3.05 13.53
CA ASN A 163 -25.74 -2.98 14.94
C ASN A 163 -24.91 -1.84 15.59
N LEU A 164 -25.47 -0.66 15.59
CA LEU A 164 -24.83 0.56 16.08
C LEU A 164 -24.66 0.54 17.62
N THR A 165 -25.45 -0.25 18.34
CA THR A 165 -25.29 -0.44 19.78
C THR A 165 -24.09 -1.32 20.11
N LEU A 166 -23.87 -2.38 19.34
CA LEU A 166 -22.76 -3.33 19.54
C LEU A 166 -21.50 -2.92 18.77
N HIS A 167 -21.60 -1.95 17.86
CA HIS A 167 -20.55 -1.57 16.91
C HIS A 167 -20.19 -2.69 15.93
N VAL A 168 -21.08 -3.66 15.72
CA VAL A 168 -20.87 -4.82 14.86
C VAL A 168 -21.67 -4.68 13.59
N TRP A 169 -20.96 -4.69 12.47
CA TRP A 169 -21.52 -4.54 11.14
C TRP A 169 -21.40 -5.83 10.34
N LYS A 170 -22.34 -6.05 9.46
CA LYS A 170 -22.39 -7.20 8.54
C LYS A 170 -22.75 -6.75 7.15
N ALA A 171 -22.21 -7.41 6.14
CA ALA A 171 -22.60 -7.21 4.75
C ALA A 171 -23.00 -8.52 4.10
N TYR A 172 -23.92 -8.42 3.15
CA TYR A 172 -24.47 -9.58 2.45
C TYR A 172 -24.60 -9.26 0.96
N VAL A 173 -24.19 -10.20 0.11
CA VAL A 173 -24.43 -10.17 -1.34
C VAL A 173 -25.39 -11.32 -1.67
N ASN A 174 -26.54 -11.02 -2.29
CA ASN A 174 -27.59 -11.99 -2.59
C ASN A 174 -28.00 -12.83 -1.38
N GLY A 175 -28.03 -12.22 -0.20
CA GLY A 175 -28.36 -12.88 1.08
C GLY A 175 -27.23 -13.70 1.70
N ALA A 176 -26.12 -13.92 1.00
CA ALA A 176 -24.94 -14.58 1.56
C ALA A 176 -24.10 -13.59 2.38
N LEU A 177 -23.76 -13.92 3.61
CA LEU A 177 -22.87 -13.12 4.46
C LEU A 177 -21.47 -13.07 3.85
N ILE A 178 -20.94 -11.87 3.61
CA ILE A 178 -19.60 -11.65 3.04
C ILE A 178 -18.60 -11.15 4.08
N GLY A 179 -19.06 -10.66 5.23
CA GLY A 179 -18.20 -10.25 6.33
C GLY A 179 -18.96 -9.81 7.56
N THR A 180 -18.29 -9.91 8.72
CA THR A 180 -18.69 -9.35 10.00
C THR A 180 -17.48 -8.65 10.60
N TRP A 181 -17.62 -7.40 11.04
CA TRP A 181 -16.52 -6.62 11.59
C TRP A 181 -17.00 -5.67 12.69
N VAL A 182 -16.06 -5.18 13.49
CA VAL A 182 -16.28 -4.07 14.43
C VAL A 182 -15.92 -2.78 13.74
N ASN A 183 -16.90 -1.91 13.52
CA ASN A 183 -16.69 -0.65 12.83
C ASN A 183 -16.21 0.43 13.81
N GLY A 184 -15.23 1.24 13.38
CA GLY A 184 -14.70 2.34 14.17
C GLY A 184 -15.67 3.51 14.32
N VAL A 185 -16.45 3.78 13.26
CA VAL A 185 -17.47 4.83 13.23
C VAL A 185 -18.86 4.18 13.32
N ASN A 186 -19.62 4.47 14.39
CA ASN A 186 -20.87 3.78 14.70
C ASN A 186 -22.07 4.72 14.68
N ALA A 187 -22.19 5.45 13.59
CA ALA A 187 -23.34 6.28 13.26
C ALA A 187 -23.58 6.26 11.75
N VAL A 188 -24.81 6.48 11.34
CA VAL A 188 -25.22 6.66 9.94
C VAL A 188 -26.24 7.79 9.81
N ALA A 189 -26.09 8.64 8.80
CA ALA A 189 -26.94 9.79 8.54
C ALA A 189 -27.46 9.86 7.09
N ALA A 190 -26.65 9.38 6.13
CA ALA A 190 -26.98 9.35 4.71
C ALA A 190 -26.16 8.27 3.97
N ALA A 191 -26.63 7.89 2.78
CA ALA A 191 -25.81 7.19 1.79
C ALA A 191 -25.51 8.13 0.64
N ASP A 192 -24.26 8.11 0.16
CA ASP A 192 -23.78 8.92 -0.94
C ASP A 192 -23.37 8.01 -2.11
N PHE A 193 -24.10 8.11 -3.21
CA PHE A 193 -23.87 7.33 -4.43
C PHE A 193 -23.15 8.21 -5.46
N TYR A 194 -21.86 7.97 -5.62
CA TYR A 194 -20.95 8.77 -6.43
C TYR A 194 -20.26 7.91 -7.51
N PRO A 195 -20.48 8.20 -8.82
CA PRO A 195 -19.78 7.45 -9.87
C PRO A 195 -18.32 7.92 -9.96
N VAL A 196 -17.38 7.08 -9.52
CA VAL A 196 -15.95 7.30 -9.70
C VAL A 196 -15.54 7.06 -11.17
N GLN A 197 -14.27 7.27 -11.51
CA GLN A 197 -13.79 6.99 -12.87
C GLN A 197 -14.15 5.56 -13.32
N ASN A 198 -14.63 5.42 -14.54
CA ASN A 198 -15.08 4.18 -15.16
C ASN A 198 -16.38 3.58 -14.60
N SER A 199 -17.08 4.26 -13.69
CA SER A 199 -18.37 3.78 -13.19
C SER A 199 -19.44 3.78 -14.28
N GLN A 200 -20.22 2.68 -14.33
CA GLN A 200 -21.47 2.55 -15.10
C GLN A 200 -22.37 1.52 -14.43
N PHE A 201 -23.33 1.98 -13.65
CA PHE A 201 -24.22 1.07 -12.93
C PHE A 201 -25.65 1.58 -12.83
N PHE A 202 -26.58 0.65 -12.71
CA PHE A 202 -27.97 0.91 -12.36
C PHE A 202 -28.21 0.55 -10.90
N MET A 203 -29.16 1.24 -10.28
CA MET A 203 -29.59 0.98 -8.91
C MET A 203 -31.12 0.98 -8.85
N ASP A 204 -31.68 0.03 -8.08
CA ASP A 204 -33.10 -0.18 -7.92
C ASP A 204 -33.42 -0.72 -6.52
N ASN A 205 -34.70 -0.73 -6.12
CA ASN A 205 -35.20 -1.31 -4.88
C ASN A 205 -34.42 -0.88 -3.62
N VAL A 206 -34.18 0.41 -3.49
CA VAL A 206 -33.42 0.97 -2.37
C VAL A 206 -34.32 1.05 -1.13
N SER A 207 -33.80 0.59 -0.02
CA SER A 207 -34.56 0.64 1.23
C SER A 207 -33.64 0.76 2.44
N PHE A 208 -34.13 1.43 3.48
CA PHE A 208 -33.51 1.38 4.79
C PHE A 208 -34.53 1.19 5.91
N ASP A 209 -34.08 0.63 7.01
CA ASP A 209 -34.85 0.42 8.23
C ASP A 209 -33.99 0.65 9.46
N HIS A 210 -34.65 0.93 10.59
CA HIS A 210 -33.99 1.05 11.88
C HIS A 210 -34.85 0.44 12.97
N GLN A 211 -34.26 -0.45 13.77
CA GLN A 211 -34.90 -1.14 14.88
C GLN A 211 -34.16 -0.87 16.18
N THR A 212 -34.91 -0.73 17.26
CA THR A 212 -34.30 -0.68 18.59
C THR A 212 -33.65 -2.03 18.93
N TYR A 213 -32.45 -1.97 19.54
CA TYR A 213 -31.76 -3.15 20.01
C TYR A 213 -31.80 -3.19 21.53
N THR A 214 -32.35 -4.27 22.09
CA THR A 214 -32.37 -4.53 23.53
C THR A 214 -31.27 -5.52 23.87
N LEU A 215 -30.37 -5.16 24.76
CA LEU A 215 -29.32 -6.06 25.23
C LEU A 215 -29.93 -7.27 25.94
N PRO A 216 -29.52 -8.51 25.60
CA PRO A 216 -29.81 -9.67 26.39
C PRO A 216 -29.18 -9.57 27.79
N ASN A 217 -29.61 -10.39 28.73
CA ASN A 217 -29.07 -10.33 30.09
C ASN A 217 -27.57 -10.75 30.11
N LEU A 218 -27.24 -11.92 29.56
CA LEU A 218 -25.88 -12.44 29.47
C LEU A 218 -25.61 -12.83 28.01
N ASN A 219 -24.67 -12.15 27.35
CA ASN A 219 -24.27 -12.50 26.00
C ASN A 219 -22.80 -12.16 25.75
N ALA A 220 -22.04 -13.11 25.26
CA ALA A 220 -20.69 -12.95 24.79
C ALA A 220 -20.62 -13.36 23.32
N MET A 221 -20.11 -12.47 22.46
CA MET A 221 -19.94 -12.79 21.03
C MET A 221 -18.49 -12.71 20.59
N ILE A 222 -18.15 -13.47 19.57
CA ILE A 222 -16.88 -13.30 18.86
C ILE A 222 -17.03 -12.11 17.89
N ALA A 223 -16.41 -11.00 18.23
CA ALA A 223 -16.51 -9.77 17.44
C ALA A 223 -15.58 -9.77 16.22
N SER A 224 -14.35 -10.32 16.36
CA SER A 224 -13.40 -10.48 15.26
C SER A 224 -12.36 -11.55 15.55
N VAL A 225 -11.78 -12.08 14.48
CA VAL A 225 -10.60 -12.96 14.50
C VAL A 225 -9.59 -12.37 13.53
N ASN A 226 -8.35 -12.18 14.01
CA ASN A 226 -7.23 -11.85 13.16
C ASN A 226 -6.22 -13.00 13.23
N MET A 227 -5.91 -13.62 12.09
CA MET A 227 -4.98 -14.75 12.02
C MET A 227 -3.51 -14.33 12.20
N GLY A 228 -3.21 -13.02 12.20
CA GLY A 228 -1.90 -12.49 12.57
C GLY A 228 -0.86 -12.46 11.45
N GLY A 229 -1.21 -12.86 10.22
CA GLY A 229 -0.30 -12.85 9.08
C GLY A 229 -1.00 -13.15 7.78
N GLU A 230 -0.25 -13.05 6.66
CA GLU A 230 -0.78 -13.17 5.30
C GLU A 230 0.10 -14.05 4.40
N ILE A 231 1.25 -14.54 4.91
CA ILE A 231 2.21 -15.32 4.13
C ILE A 231 2.33 -16.74 4.69
N ALA A 232 2.28 -17.72 3.83
CA ALA A 232 2.45 -19.14 4.18
C ALA A 232 3.84 -19.38 4.81
N GLY A 233 3.87 -20.21 5.85
CA GLY A 233 5.09 -20.48 6.62
C GLY A 233 5.35 -19.50 7.77
N GLN A 234 4.63 -18.37 7.86
CA GLN A 234 4.74 -17.47 9.01
C GLN A 234 4.24 -18.15 10.29
N ASN A 235 5.05 -18.02 11.36
CA ASN A 235 4.61 -18.34 12.71
C ASN A 235 3.87 -17.11 13.26
N VAL A 236 2.59 -17.25 13.50
CA VAL A 236 1.68 -16.16 13.87
C VAL A 236 1.04 -16.42 15.23
N ILE A 237 0.63 -15.36 15.91
CA ILE A 237 -0.18 -15.40 17.11
C ILE A 237 -1.54 -14.81 16.75
N PRO A 238 -2.54 -15.63 16.43
CA PRO A 238 -3.88 -15.13 16.14
C PRO A 238 -4.48 -14.42 17.35
N THR A 239 -5.31 -13.43 17.08
CA THR A 239 -6.08 -12.77 18.14
C THR A 239 -7.58 -12.98 17.94
N VAL A 240 -8.29 -13.14 19.05
CA VAL A 240 -9.74 -13.20 19.06
C VAL A 240 -10.27 -12.08 19.95
N LYS A 241 -11.13 -11.25 19.39
CA LYS A 241 -11.81 -10.19 20.14
C LYS A 241 -13.19 -10.66 20.55
N VAL A 242 -13.42 -10.71 21.86
CA VAL A 242 -14.70 -11.02 22.48
C VAL A 242 -15.36 -9.72 22.90
N LEU A 243 -16.65 -9.55 22.59
CA LEU A 243 -17.49 -8.44 23.02
C LEU A 243 -18.51 -8.94 24.03
N ASN A 244 -18.69 -8.23 25.13
CA ASN A 244 -19.84 -8.41 26.00
C ASN A 244 -21.05 -7.71 25.37
N ALA A 245 -21.85 -8.47 24.64
CA ALA A 245 -23.07 -8.02 23.97
C ALA A 245 -24.31 -8.10 24.87
N GLY A 246 -24.12 -8.37 26.17
CA GLY A 246 -25.17 -8.47 27.20
C GLY A 246 -25.11 -7.33 28.23
N ALA A 247 -26.07 -7.32 29.12
CA ALA A 247 -26.18 -6.36 30.23
C ALA A 247 -25.31 -6.78 31.44
N THR A 248 -25.06 -8.07 31.63
CA THR A 248 -24.28 -8.61 32.76
C THR A 248 -22.81 -8.66 32.44
N ALA A 249 -21.94 -8.25 33.37
CA ALA A 249 -20.49 -8.31 33.22
C ALA A 249 -20.01 -9.77 33.02
N ILE A 250 -19.05 -9.97 32.14
CA ILE A 250 -18.41 -11.25 31.87
C ILE A 250 -17.12 -11.37 32.68
N THR A 251 -17.01 -12.44 33.48
CA THR A 251 -15.89 -12.70 34.37
C THR A 251 -15.03 -13.89 33.96
N SER A 252 -15.59 -14.77 33.15
CA SER A 252 -14.92 -15.97 32.61
C SER A 252 -15.58 -16.45 31.33
N PHE A 253 -14.80 -17.10 30.47
CA PHE A 253 -15.29 -17.79 29.26
C PHE A 253 -14.20 -18.69 28.68
N ASP A 254 -14.59 -19.62 27.83
CA ASP A 254 -13.68 -20.45 27.04
C ASP A 254 -13.76 -20.06 25.56
N VAL A 255 -12.59 -19.97 24.88
CA VAL A 255 -12.51 -19.77 23.44
C VAL A 255 -11.78 -20.94 22.82
N ASN A 256 -12.27 -21.44 21.69
CA ASN A 256 -11.54 -22.36 20.84
C ASN A 256 -11.44 -21.80 19.43
N LEU A 257 -10.19 -21.66 18.92
CA LEU A 257 -9.91 -21.37 17.53
C LEU A 257 -9.61 -22.69 16.82
N SER A 258 -10.39 -23.02 15.81
CA SER A 258 -10.15 -24.16 14.91
C SER A 258 -9.54 -23.65 13.60
N TYR A 259 -8.37 -24.19 13.19
CA TYR A 259 -7.70 -23.86 11.94
C TYR A 259 -6.88 -25.06 11.46
N ASN A 260 -6.92 -25.36 10.16
CA ASN A 260 -6.20 -26.48 9.54
C ASN A 260 -6.42 -27.81 10.31
N SER A 261 -7.67 -28.12 10.65
CA SER A 261 -8.06 -29.33 11.42
C SER A 261 -7.43 -29.44 12.82
N GLN A 262 -6.80 -28.37 13.31
CA GLN A 262 -6.29 -28.28 14.67
C GLN A 262 -7.20 -27.38 15.51
N ASN A 263 -7.27 -27.68 16.82
CA ASN A 263 -8.00 -26.87 17.79
C ASN A 263 -7.03 -26.23 18.77
N TYR A 264 -7.25 -24.95 19.03
CA TYR A 264 -6.46 -24.13 19.95
C TYR A 264 -7.37 -23.61 21.06
N PRO A 265 -7.67 -24.44 22.08
CA PRO A 265 -8.53 -24.03 23.19
C PRO A 265 -7.78 -23.07 24.12
N PHE A 266 -8.51 -22.12 24.68
CA PHE A 266 -8.02 -21.17 25.66
C PHE A 266 -9.12 -20.78 26.65
N SER A 267 -8.83 -20.85 27.97
CA SER A 267 -9.76 -20.45 29.02
C SER A 267 -9.34 -19.13 29.64
N VAL A 268 -10.28 -18.21 29.76
CA VAL A 268 -10.12 -16.89 30.38
C VAL A 268 -10.88 -16.82 31.68
N THR A 269 -10.22 -16.44 32.75
CA THR A 269 -10.82 -16.27 34.09
C THR A 269 -10.30 -15.00 34.76
N GLY A 270 -11.07 -14.49 35.72
CA GLY A 270 -10.64 -13.31 36.50
C GLY A 270 -10.67 -11.98 35.74
N VAL A 271 -11.35 -11.92 34.61
CA VAL A 271 -11.61 -10.69 33.87
C VAL A 271 -12.87 -10.00 34.39
N ASN A 272 -13.09 -8.76 34.00
CA ASN A 272 -14.32 -8.02 34.23
C ASN A 272 -14.65 -7.19 32.99
N ILE A 273 -15.36 -7.81 32.06
CA ILE A 273 -15.77 -7.16 30.82
C ILE A 273 -17.17 -6.58 31.06
N ALA A 274 -17.23 -5.29 31.27
CA ALA A 274 -18.50 -4.58 31.44
C ALA A 274 -19.38 -4.70 30.20
N SER A 275 -20.68 -4.45 30.34
CA SER A 275 -21.63 -4.38 29.21
C SER A 275 -21.06 -3.48 28.10
N LEU A 276 -21.11 -3.92 26.86
CA LEU A 276 -20.54 -3.31 25.65
C LEU A 276 -19.00 -3.19 25.66
N GLY A 277 -18.34 -3.70 26.70
CA GLY A 277 -16.89 -3.81 26.77
C GLY A 277 -16.37 -4.97 25.93
N SER A 278 -15.09 -4.91 25.54
CA SER A 278 -14.44 -5.98 24.78
C SER A 278 -13.15 -6.44 25.45
N TYR A 279 -12.76 -7.68 25.12
CA TYR A 279 -11.51 -8.29 25.53
C TYR A 279 -10.85 -8.95 24.33
N THR A 280 -9.59 -8.61 24.07
CA THR A 280 -8.80 -9.25 23.01
C THR A 280 -7.83 -10.22 23.66
N LEU A 281 -7.89 -11.48 23.23
CA LEU A 281 -6.96 -12.51 23.69
C LEU A 281 -6.04 -12.93 22.57
N ASN A 282 -4.77 -13.22 22.93
CA ASN A 282 -3.81 -13.87 22.05
C ASN A 282 -4.03 -15.38 22.13
N MET A 283 -4.26 -16.00 20.97
CA MET A 283 -4.37 -17.46 20.87
C MET A 283 -2.97 -18.09 20.85
N PRO A 284 -2.85 -19.41 21.09
CA PRO A 284 -1.59 -20.11 20.90
C PRO A 284 -1.03 -19.88 19.50
N ALA A 285 0.30 -19.76 19.42
CA ALA A 285 1.00 -19.58 18.16
C ALA A 285 0.74 -20.76 17.21
N ASN A 286 0.57 -20.46 15.92
CA ASN A 286 0.45 -21.48 14.87
C ASN A 286 1.20 -21.01 13.60
N VAL A 287 1.37 -21.93 12.65
CA VAL A 287 1.99 -21.65 11.37
C VAL A 287 0.92 -21.56 10.29
N LEU A 288 0.91 -20.49 9.53
CA LEU A 288 0.05 -20.36 8.36
C LEU A 288 0.46 -21.35 7.28
N VAL A 289 -0.49 -22.15 6.80
CA VAL A 289 -0.24 -23.15 5.76
C VAL A 289 -0.81 -22.70 4.41
N PRO A 290 -0.22 -23.12 3.28
CA PRO A 290 -0.70 -22.77 1.95
C PRO A 290 -2.12 -23.25 1.67
N GLY A 291 -2.86 -22.50 0.86
CA GLY A 291 -4.19 -22.83 0.36
C GLY A 291 -5.31 -22.17 1.15
N LEU A 292 -6.48 -22.11 0.50
CA LEU A 292 -7.67 -21.51 1.09
C LEU A 292 -8.22 -22.41 2.21
N LEU A 293 -8.07 -21.96 3.45
CA LEU A 293 -8.49 -22.68 4.64
C LEU A 293 -9.49 -21.86 5.45
N THR A 294 -10.49 -22.57 6.00
CA THR A 294 -11.44 -21.98 6.93
C THR A 294 -10.88 -22.02 8.35
N TYR A 295 -11.04 -20.93 9.08
CA TYR A 295 -10.90 -20.90 10.54
C TYR A 295 -12.27 -20.66 11.18
N THR A 296 -12.45 -21.12 12.42
CA THR A 296 -13.65 -20.86 13.22
C THR A 296 -13.24 -20.61 14.66
N ALA A 297 -13.59 -19.46 15.21
CA ALA A 297 -13.52 -19.20 16.64
C ALA A 297 -14.89 -19.45 17.27
N THR A 298 -14.92 -20.13 18.40
CA THR A 298 -16.15 -20.36 19.19
C THR A 298 -15.91 -19.91 20.62
N ILE A 299 -16.96 -19.35 21.25
CA ILE A 299 -16.96 -19.01 22.68
C ILE A 299 -17.99 -19.84 23.39
N SER A 300 -17.70 -20.21 24.63
CA SER A 300 -18.55 -21.03 25.47
C SER A 300 -18.28 -20.82 26.96
N ASN A 301 -19.06 -21.45 27.82
CA ASN A 301 -18.87 -21.46 29.28
C ASN A 301 -18.77 -20.03 29.88
N ILE A 302 -19.64 -19.13 29.40
CA ILE A 302 -19.69 -17.74 29.83
C ILE A 302 -20.19 -17.67 31.28
N ASN A 303 -19.34 -17.12 32.19
CA ASN A 303 -19.61 -17.08 33.63
C ASN A 303 -19.98 -18.45 34.23
N GLY A 304 -19.48 -19.57 33.65
CA GLY A 304 -19.77 -20.94 34.10
C GLY A 304 -21.07 -21.55 33.54
N GLY A 305 -21.69 -20.93 32.52
CA GLY A 305 -22.93 -21.39 31.90
C GLY A 305 -23.05 -21.08 30.41
N ASN A 306 -24.25 -21.15 29.90
CA ASN A 306 -24.59 -20.71 28.54
C ASN A 306 -25.03 -19.25 28.59
N ASP A 307 -24.87 -18.54 27.47
CA ASP A 307 -25.45 -17.21 27.29
C ASP A 307 -26.85 -17.26 26.62
N ASP A 308 -27.46 -16.08 26.48
CA ASP A 308 -28.82 -15.94 25.98
C ASP A 308 -28.92 -16.01 24.44
N VAL A 309 -27.78 -15.83 23.72
CA VAL A 309 -27.75 -15.71 22.23
C VAL A 309 -26.69 -16.64 21.63
N ALA A 310 -26.97 -17.93 21.59
CA ALA A 310 -26.02 -18.92 21.04
C ALA A 310 -25.66 -18.73 19.55
N GLY A 311 -26.42 -17.92 18.83
CA GLY A 311 -26.21 -17.70 17.37
C GLY A 311 -25.01 -16.83 17.00
N ASP A 312 -24.43 -16.06 17.95
CA ASP A 312 -23.28 -15.21 17.76
C ASP A 312 -22.03 -15.70 18.52
N ASN A 313 -22.12 -16.91 19.11
CA ASN A 313 -21.02 -17.58 19.81
C ASN A 313 -19.94 -18.13 18.89
N ALA A 314 -20.10 -18.03 17.59
CA ALA A 314 -19.13 -18.50 16.61
C ALA A 314 -18.92 -17.48 15.49
N LEU A 315 -17.66 -17.30 15.09
CA LEU A 315 -17.29 -16.55 13.91
C LEU A 315 -16.37 -17.40 13.05
N ALA A 316 -16.79 -17.66 11.82
CA ALA A 316 -15.98 -18.32 10.81
C ALA A 316 -15.44 -17.31 9.79
N GLY A 317 -14.27 -17.60 9.26
CA GLY A 317 -13.67 -16.86 8.17
C GLY A 317 -12.76 -17.76 7.36
N GLN A 318 -12.17 -17.19 6.31
CA GLN A 318 -11.22 -17.89 5.46
C GLN A 318 -9.92 -17.10 5.38
N ILE A 319 -8.82 -17.80 5.18
CA ILE A 319 -7.51 -17.25 4.91
C ILE A 319 -6.86 -18.08 3.80
N ASP A 320 -6.26 -17.40 2.83
CA ASP A 320 -5.46 -18.00 1.76
C ASP A 320 -4.08 -17.36 1.80
N PRO A 321 -3.16 -17.88 2.64
CA PRO A 321 -1.86 -17.28 2.83
C PRO A 321 -1.06 -17.32 1.52
N VAL A 322 -0.51 -16.18 1.16
CA VAL A 322 0.33 -16.01 -0.03
C VAL A 322 1.56 -16.91 0.07
N VAL A 323 1.82 -17.69 -0.97
CA VAL A 323 3.02 -18.54 -1.07
C VAL A 323 4.12 -17.77 -1.76
N PRO A 324 5.19 -17.36 -1.05
CA PRO A 324 6.32 -16.70 -1.68
C PRO A 324 6.97 -17.59 -2.74
N ALA A 325 7.33 -17.01 -3.88
CA ALA A 325 8.21 -17.68 -4.81
C ALA A 325 9.60 -17.83 -4.18
N ASP A 326 10.25 -18.96 -4.45
CA ASP A 326 11.54 -19.29 -3.86
C ASP A 326 12.61 -18.24 -4.20
N GLY A 327 13.29 -17.73 -3.18
CA GLY A 327 14.32 -16.70 -3.30
C GLY A 327 13.84 -15.32 -3.74
N LYS A 328 12.53 -15.05 -3.76
CA LYS A 328 11.99 -13.73 -4.11
C LYS A 328 12.12 -12.74 -2.97
N MET A 329 12.66 -11.57 -3.28
CA MET A 329 12.60 -10.34 -2.47
C MET A 329 12.01 -9.22 -3.32
N VAL A 330 11.04 -8.51 -2.78
CA VAL A 330 10.32 -7.42 -3.45
C VAL A 330 10.92 -6.09 -3.02
N VAL A 331 11.12 -5.19 -3.98
CA VAL A 331 11.62 -3.83 -3.72
C VAL A 331 10.45 -2.85 -3.74
N GLY A 332 10.35 -2.02 -2.69
CA GLY A 332 9.45 -0.86 -2.70
C GLY A 332 10.27 0.42 -2.75
N GLU A 333 10.14 1.18 -3.82
CA GLU A 333 10.74 2.50 -3.97
C GLU A 333 9.66 3.55 -3.67
N GLU A 334 9.88 4.38 -2.66
CA GLU A 334 8.96 5.49 -2.27
C GLU A 334 9.55 6.82 -2.73
N ALA A 335 8.80 7.60 -3.50
CA ALA A 335 9.11 9.00 -3.77
C ALA A 335 8.60 9.87 -2.62
N THR A 336 9.51 10.55 -1.96
CA THR A 336 9.23 11.29 -0.72
C THR A 336 9.99 12.62 -0.65
N GLY A 337 9.77 13.40 0.41
CA GLY A 337 10.52 14.63 0.69
C GLY A 337 10.07 15.28 1.98
N THR A 338 11.00 15.92 2.69
CA THR A 338 10.71 16.61 3.96
C THR A 338 9.71 17.75 3.81
N TRP A 339 9.64 18.38 2.65
CA TRP A 339 8.70 19.45 2.28
C TRP A 339 7.29 18.96 1.99
N CYS A 340 7.12 17.66 1.69
CA CYS A 340 5.86 17.06 1.29
C CYS A 340 4.98 16.79 2.51
N GLN A 341 3.86 17.47 2.61
CA GLN A 341 2.98 17.38 3.78
C GLN A 341 2.26 16.03 3.94
N TRP A 342 2.08 15.27 2.85
CA TRP A 342 1.43 13.96 2.85
C TRP A 342 2.41 12.79 2.95
N CYS A 343 3.71 13.05 2.87
CA CYS A 343 4.76 12.03 2.89
C CYS A 343 4.95 11.28 4.22
N PRO A 344 4.48 11.77 5.38
CA PRO A 344 4.40 10.92 6.57
C PRO A 344 3.68 9.59 6.33
N ARG A 345 2.70 9.53 5.41
CA ARG A 345 2.02 8.29 5.02
C ARG A 345 2.99 7.28 4.40
N GLY A 346 3.84 7.71 3.51
CA GLY A 346 4.85 6.85 2.91
C GLY A 346 5.78 6.25 3.95
N ALA A 347 6.37 7.08 4.82
CA ALA A 347 7.24 6.62 5.89
C ALA A 347 6.57 5.55 6.78
N VAL A 348 5.30 5.78 7.17
CA VAL A 348 4.53 4.83 8.00
C VAL A 348 4.35 3.48 7.29
N PHE A 349 3.97 3.48 6.00
CA PHE A 349 3.74 2.23 5.27
C PHE A 349 5.06 1.51 4.93
N MET A 350 6.15 2.22 4.63
CA MET A 350 7.47 1.62 4.44
C MET A 350 7.95 0.89 5.70
N ASP A 351 7.83 1.52 6.88
CA ASP A 351 8.17 0.91 8.17
C ASP A 351 7.22 -0.26 8.52
N LEU A 352 5.94 -0.17 8.17
CA LEU A 352 4.99 -1.27 8.33
C LEU A 352 5.41 -2.50 7.51
N PHE A 353 5.79 -2.30 6.24
CA PHE A 353 6.27 -3.40 5.38
C PHE A 353 7.58 -4.01 5.89
N LYS A 354 8.53 -3.18 6.34
CA LYS A 354 9.73 -3.67 7.00
C LYS A 354 9.40 -4.52 8.22
N THR A 355 8.45 -4.09 9.05
CA THR A 355 8.08 -4.81 10.27
C THR A 355 7.38 -6.14 9.97
N LYS A 356 6.42 -6.15 9.03
CA LYS A 356 5.60 -7.33 8.72
C LYS A 356 6.28 -8.32 7.79
N TYR A 357 7.09 -7.84 6.83
CA TYR A 357 7.58 -8.64 5.70
C TYR A 357 9.09 -8.55 5.53
N ASN A 358 9.83 -8.29 6.60
CA ASN A 358 11.27 -8.01 6.59
C ASN A 358 12.12 -8.96 5.71
N GLN A 359 11.80 -10.26 5.72
CA GLN A 359 12.55 -11.26 4.93
C GLN A 359 12.23 -11.25 3.43
N TYR A 360 11.17 -10.54 3.02
CA TYR A 360 10.71 -10.46 1.63
C TYR A 360 10.72 -9.06 1.06
N TRP A 361 11.15 -8.07 1.85
CA TRP A 361 11.02 -6.65 1.54
C TRP A 361 12.34 -5.90 1.59
N ALA A 362 12.60 -5.10 0.56
CA ALA A 362 13.67 -4.13 0.52
C ALA A 362 13.08 -2.74 0.23
N GLY A 363 12.93 -1.92 1.27
CA GLY A 363 12.41 -0.56 1.17
C GLY A 363 13.47 0.45 0.81
N ILE A 364 13.15 1.40 -0.07
CA ILE A 364 14.03 2.48 -0.52
C ILE A 364 13.23 3.79 -0.56
N ALA A 365 13.52 4.72 0.35
CA ALA A 365 12.93 6.05 0.36
C ALA A 365 13.78 7.02 -0.47
N VAL A 366 13.23 7.44 -1.60
CA VAL A 366 13.89 8.33 -2.58
C VAL A 366 13.44 9.76 -2.31
N HIS A 367 14.27 10.51 -1.61
CA HIS A 367 14.01 11.90 -1.26
C HIS A 367 14.23 12.83 -2.45
N ASN A 368 13.38 13.85 -2.56
CA ASN A 368 13.42 14.89 -3.59
C ASN A 368 13.58 16.27 -2.97
N GLY A 369 14.56 17.05 -3.47
CA GLY A 369 14.68 18.48 -3.19
C GLY A 369 14.91 18.86 -1.72
N ASP A 370 15.46 17.97 -0.92
CA ASP A 370 15.76 18.12 0.49
C ASP A 370 17.22 17.73 0.80
N PRO A 371 17.71 17.90 2.04
CA PRO A 371 19.12 17.64 2.39
C PRO A 371 19.60 16.19 2.25
N ILE A 372 18.68 15.24 2.18
CA ILE A 372 19.00 13.80 2.09
C ILE A 372 18.67 13.19 0.72
N THR A 373 18.47 14.06 -0.27
CA THR A 373 18.20 13.67 -1.67
C THR A 373 19.41 12.99 -2.30
N ASN A 374 19.21 11.82 -2.89
CA ASN A 374 20.12 11.24 -3.87
C ASN A 374 19.65 11.65 -5.28
N VAL A 375 20.38 12.57 -5.90
CA VAL A 375 19.98 13.22 -7.16
C VAL A 375 19.85 12.22 -8.32
N ASP A 376 20.74 11.23 -8.40
CA ASP A 376 20.73 10.26 -9.50
C ASP A 376 19.54 9.30 -9.37
N TYR A 377 19.19 8.94 -8.15
CA TYR A 377 18.03 8.08 -7.89
C TYR A 377 16.73 8.83 -8.13
N ASP A 378 16.61 10.03 -7.56
CA ASP A 378 15.44 10.89 -7.73
C ASP A 378 15.15 11.18 -9.21
N ALA A 379 16.20 11.56 -9.99
CA ALA A 379 16.06 11.76 -11.42
C ALA A 379 15.64 10.48 -12.18
N GLY A 380 16.14 9.32 -11.75
CA GLY A 380 15.79 8.02 -12.34
C GLY A 380 14.31 7.64 -12.10
N MET A 381 13.81 7.93 -10.91
CA MET A 381 12.45 7.59 -10.50
C MET A 381 11.39 8.56 -11.05
N ALA A 382 11.77 9.80 -11.37
CA ALA A 382 10.86 10.89 -11.76
C ALA A 382 9.91 10.55 -12.92
N GLY A 383 10.30 9.63 -13.81
CA GLY A 383 9.47 9.20 -14.93
C GLY A 383 8.41 8.14 -14.59
N LEU A 384 8.41 7.59 -13.37
CA LEU A 384 7.50 6.54 -12.92
C LEU A 384 6.40 7.05 -12.00
N ILE A 385 6.52 8.25 -11.47
CA ILE A 385 5.64 8.78 -10.42
C ILE A 385 4.82 9.98 -10.92
N GLY A 386 3.60 10.11 -10.42
CA GLY A 386 2.71 11.25 -10.69
C GLY A 386 2.76 12.36 -9.64
N GLY A 387 3.33 12.12 -8.46
CA GLY A 387 3.36 13.08 -7.36
C GLY A 387 4.06 12.56 -6.10
N TYR A 388 3.83 13.21 -4.95
CA TYR A 388 4.43 12.86 -3.66
C TYR A 388 3.36 12.84 -2.54
N PRO A 389 3.33 11.79 -1.67
CA PRO A 389 4.12 10.56 -1.81
C PRO A 389 3.60 9.69 -2.94
N SER A 390 4.49 8.95 -3.54
CA SER A 390 4.20 7.86 -4.48
C SER A 390 5.04 6.65 -4.14
N ALA A 391 4.57 5.46 -4.48
CA ALA A 391 5.35 4.24 -4.36
C ALA A 391 5.29 3.43 -5.65
N VAL A 392 6.39 2.76 -5.98
CA VAL A 392 6.44 1.78 -7.05
C VAL A 392 7.04 0.48 -6.51
N VAL A 393 6.29 -0.61 -6.64
CA VAL A 393 6.73 -1.93 -6.18
C VAL A 393 7.36 -2.68 -7.34
N ASP A 394 8.63 -3.06 -7.23
CA ASP A 394 9.45 -3.64 -8.32
C ASP A 394 9.34 -2.81 -9.63
N ARG A 395 9.15 -1.49 -9.53
CA ARG A 395 8.95 -0.57 -10.67
C ARG A 395 7.74 -0.91 -11.54
N LEU A 396 6.65 -1.35 -10.90
CA LEU A 396 5.34 -1.48 -11.56
C LEU A 396 4.67 -0.10 -11.71
N ALA A 397 3.36 -0.04 -11.62
CA ALA A 397 2.61 1.21 -11.65
C ALA A 397 2.86 2.07 -10.40
N ASP A 398 2.68 3.39 -10.57
CA ASP A 398 2.62 4.34 -9.47
C ASP A 398 1.36 4.09 -8.62
N VAL A 399 1.55 3.93 -7.33
CA VAL A 399 0.47 3.74 -6.36
C VAL A 399 0.69 4.62 -5.13
N ASP A 400 -0.39 4.91 -4.42
CA ASP A 400 -0.26 5.47 -3.07
C ASP A 400 0.46 4.48 -2.15
N PRO A 401 1.40 4.93 -1.28
CA PRO A 401 2.10 4.03 -0.36
C PRO A 401 1.18 3.13 0.47
N SER A 402 -0.02 3.59 0.82
CA SER A 402 -1.01 2.79 1.55
C SER A 402 -1.60 1.63 0.72
N ALA A 403 -1.46 1.65 -0.60
CA ALA A 403 -1.99 0.65 -1.52
C ALA A 403 -0.94 -0.35 -2.03
N MET A 404 0.32 -0.29 -1.58
CA MET A 404 1.42 -1.15 -2.05
C MET A 404 1.18 -2.66 -1.86
N SER A 405 0.32 -3.06 -0.94
CA SER A 405 0.16 -4.48 -0.55
C SER A 405 -0.28 -5.37 -1.70
N GLN A 406 -1.16 -4.89 -2.58
CA GLN A 406 -1.62 -5.67 -3.74
C GLN A 406 -0.45 -6.02 -4.68
N ASP A 407 0.36 -5.02 -5.03
CA ASP A 407 1.52 -5.22 -5.88
C ASP A 407 2.59 -6.08 -5.20
N PHE A 408 2.83 -5.85 -3.92
CA PHE A 408 3.76 -6.64 -3.12
C PHE A 408 3.41 -8.13 -3.15
N PHE A 409 2.16 -8.51 -2.84
CA PHE A 409 1.76 -9.92 -2.84
C PHE A 409 1.76 -10.53 -4.25
N THR A 410 1.41 -9.76 -5.27
CA THR A 410 1.50 -10.20 -6.68
C THR A 410 2.95 -10.49 -7.06
N ARG A 411 3.87 -9.58 -6.71
CA ARG A 411 5.30 -9.75 -7.01
C ARG A 411 5.94 -10.85 -6.18
N LEU A 412 5.54 -11.00 -4.92
CA LEU A 412 6.07 -12.02 -4.02
C LEU A 412 5.84 -13.45 -4.55
N GLN A 413 4.76 -13.68 -5.28
CA GLN A 413 4.42 -14.96 -5.90
C GLN A 413 5.10 -15.18 -7.27
N THR A 414 5.75 -14.14 -7.81
CA THR A 414 6.40 -14.22 -9.13
C THR A 414 7.79 -14.82 -8.99
N ALA A 415 8.02 -15.97 -9.61
CA ALA A 415 9.34 -16.61 -9.59
C ALA A 415 10.39 -15.70 -10.24
N PRO A 416 11.50 -15.38 -9.53
CA PRO A 416 12.54 -14.54 -10.07
C PRO A 416 13.45 -15.31 -11.03
N VAL A 417 14.04 -14.59 -12.00
CA VAL A 417 15.01 -15.19 -12.92
C VAL A 417 16.31 -15.57 -12.22
N ALA A 418 16.69 -14.84 -11.16
CA ALA A 418 17.87 -15.10 -10.36
C ALA A 418 17.65 -14.71 -8.91
N THR A 419 18.33 -15.40 -7.99
CA THR A 419 18.51 -14.96 -6.61
C THR A 419 19.74 -14.08 -6.49
N ILE A 420 19.72 -13.13 -5.55
CA ILE A 420 20.80 -12.16 -5.37
C ILE A 420 21.46 -12.37 -4.01
N VAL A 421 22.79 -12.43 -4.02
CA VAL A 421 23.62 -12.47 -2.80
C VAL A 421 24.55 -11.27 -2.81
N ASN A 422 24.51 -10.46 -1.75
CA ASN A 422 25.43 -9.35 -1.55
C ASN A 422 26.59 -9.81 -0.67
N GLY A 423 27.81 -9.69 -1.18
CA GLY A 423 29.03 -9.86 -0.42
C GLY A 423 29.80 -8.54 -0.31
N ALA A 424 30.67 -8.38 0.69
CA ALA A 424 31.43 -7.16 0.84
C ALA A 424 32.79 -7.33 1.51
N THR A 425 33.68 -6.31 1.31
CA THR A 425 34.76 -5.97 2.24
C THR A 425 34.50 -4.57 2.78
N TRP A 426 34.79 -4.36 4.06
CA TRP A 426 34.65 -3.08 4.73
C TRP A 426 35.95 -2.69 5.42
N ASP A 427 36.49 -1.52 5.13
CA ASP A 427 37.62 -0.92 5.84
C ASP A 427 37.13 0.30 6.63
N ALA A 428 37.03 0.17 7.93
CA ALA A 428 36.56 1.22 8.83
C ALA A 428 37.51 2.44 8.89
N THR A 429 38.80 2.26 8.56
CA THR A 429 39.79 3.35 8.58
C THR A 429 39.64 4.27 7.37
N THR A 430 39.52 3.69 6.20
CA THR A 430 39.37 4.43 4.93
C THR A 430 37.91 4.65 4.58
N ARG A 431 36.96 4.03 5.31
CA ARG A 431 35.55 3.98 5.04
C ARG A 431 35.19 3.50 3.63
N VAL A 432 36.02 2.60 3.09
CA VAL A 432 35.81 1.98 1.78
C VAL A 432 35.01 0.70 1.95
N LEU A 433 33.87 0.66 1.27
CA LEU A 433 32.99 -0.50 1.16
C LEU A 433 33.05 -1.01 -0.28
N ASN A 434 33.67 -2.19 -0.47
CA ASN A 434 33.58 -2.91 -1.75
C ASN A 434 32.44 -3.92 -1.66
N VAL A 435 31.54 -3.87 -2.63
CA VAL A 435 30.36 -4.74 -2.69
C VAL A 435 30.42 -5.63 -3.92
N SER A 436 30.10 -6.90 -3.74
CA SER A 436 29.81 -7.84 -4.83
C SER A 436 28.32 -8.19 -4.84
N VAL A 437 27.65 -7.91 -5.95
CA VAL A 437 26.27 -8.33 -6.20
C VAL A 437 26.32 -9.55 -7.11
N THR A 438 26.06 -10.73 -6.55
CA THR A 438 26.10 -12.01 -7.27
C THR A 438 24.69 -12.45 -7.59
N SER A 439 24.39 -12.59 -8.88
CA SER A 439 23.13 -13.12 -9.41
C SER A 439 23.28 -14.60 -9.73
N ASN A 440 22.55 -15.47 -9.02
CA ASN A 440 22.50 -16.91 -9.25
C ASN A 440 21.24 -17.23 -10.04
N PHE A 441 21.39 -17.59 -11.30
CA PHE A 441 20.27 -17.74 -12.22
C PHE A 441 19.55 -19.09 -12.04
N ALA A 442 18.26 -19.04 -11.76
CA ALA A 442 17.38 -20.20 -11.73
C ALA A 442 16.73 -20.47 -13.09
N MET A 443 16.70 -19.48 -13.99
CA MET A 443 16.14 -19.54 -15.34
C MET A 443 17.11 -18.95 -16.35
N ASN A 444 16.88 -19.28 -17.64
CA ASN A 444 17.67 -18.69 -18.73
C ASN A 444 17.39 -17.19 -18.87
N ALA A 445 18.43 -16.43 -19.16
CA ALA A 445 18.36 -14.98 -19.36
C ALA A 445 19.29 -14.53 -20.50
N ASN A 446 19.48 -13.22 -20.67
CA ASN A 446 20.33 -12.65 -21.70
C ASN A 446 20.95 -11.31 -21.24
N SER A 447 21.78 -10.71 -22.07
CA SER A 447 22.48 -9.46 -21.78
C SER A 447 21.57 -8.20 -21.63
N ASN A 448 20.26 -8.32 -21.87
CA ASN A 448 19.33 -7.20 -21.66
C ASN A 448 18.90 -7.04 -20.19
N TYR A 449 19.10 -8.07 -19.36
CA TYR A 449 19.03 -7.91 -17.90
C TYR A 449 20.22 -7.10 -17.41
N LYS A 450 20.05 -6.38 -16.31
CA LYS A 450 21.08 -5.51 -15.75
C LYS A 450 21.13 -5.67 -14.24
N ALA A 451 22.34 -5.53 -13.66
CA ALA A 451 22.52 -5.47 -12.22
C ALA A 451 22.64 -4.03 -11.73
N ALA A 452 22.15 -3.76 -10.53
CA ALA A 452 22.35 -2.50 -9.81
C ALA A 452 22.58 -2.76 -8.32
N CYS A 453 23.17 -1.79 -7.63
CA CYS A 453 23.38 -1.82 -6.19
C CYS A 453 22.97 -0.48 -5.58
N VAL A 454 22.15 -0.54 -4.55
CA VAL A 454 21.70 0.62 -3.76
C VAL A 454 22.23 0.49 -2.34
N LEU A 455 22.64 1.60 -1.76
CA LEU A 455 22.83 1.75 -0.32
C LEU A 455 21.68 2.55 0.25
N THR A 456 21.01 2.00 1.24
CA THR A 456 20.04 2.73 2.06
C THR A 456 20.55 2.89 3.47
N GLU A 457 20.16 3.95 4.16
CA GLU A 457 20.48 4.18 5.57
C GLU A 457 19.21 4.39 6.37
N ASP A 458 19.11 3.72 7.50
CA ASP A 458 18.06 3.92 8.51
C ASP A 458 18.52 4.92 9.58
N GLU A 459 17.56 5.48 10.31
CA GLU A 459 17.77 6.39 11.44
C GLU A 459 18.55 7.66 11.05
N VAL A 460 18.40 8.13 9.83
CA VAL A 460 19.01 9.39 9.37
C VAL A 460 18.36 10.57 10.08
N THR A 461 19.19 11.46 10.64
CA THR A 461 18.78 12.67 11.35
C THR A 461 19.53 13.88 10.82
N GLY A 462 19.04 15.07 11.14
CA GLY A 462 19.69 16.33 10.79
C GLY A 462 19.24 17.50 11.66
N THR A 463 19.94 18.63 11.58
CA THR A 463 19.71 19.78 12.48
C THR A 463 19.18 21.03 11.78
N GLY A 464 19.18 21.08 10.46
CA GLY A 464 18.72 22.25 9.70
C GLY A 464 17.22 22.23 9.45
N ALA A 465 16.64 23.38 9.10
CA ALA A 465 15.21 23.52 8.78
C ALA A 465 14.77 22.63 7.59
N GLY A 466 15.70 22.27 6.71
CA GLY A 466 15.43 21.33 5.61
C GLY A 466 15.12 19.90 6.07
N TYR A 467 15.43 19.56 7.33
CA TYR A 467 15.05 18.28 7.95
C TYR A 467 13.72 18.34 8.71
N ASN A 468 13.02 19.47 8.73
CA ASN A 468 11.66 19.52 9.28
C ASN A 468 10.69 18.82 8.31
N GLN A 469 9.88 17.90 8.81
CA GLN A 469 8.88 17.22 7.99
C GLN A 469 7.56 18.00 7.98
N SER A 470 7.12 18.44 6.82
CA SER A 470 5.75 18.95 6.64
C SER A 470 4.74 17.83 6.95
N ASN A 471 3.66 18.18 7.68
CA ASN A 471 2.75 17.17 8.24
C ASN A 471 1.28 17.59 8.12
N ALA A 472 0.58 17.07 7.11
CA ALA A 472 -0.85 17.31 6.93
C ALA A 472 -1.73 16.59 7.98
N TYR A 473 -1.19 15.61 8.68
CA TYR A 473 -1.93 14.82 9.68
C TYR A 473 -1.99 15.51 11.05
N ALA A 474 -1.21 16.56 11.27
CA ALA A 474 -1.17 17.29 12.55
C ALA A 474 -2.57 17.67 13.06
N GLY A 475 -2.87 17.32 14.31
CA GLY A 475 -4.17 17.57 14.93
C GLY A 475 -5.24 16.52 14.62
N GLY A 476 -4.94 15.48 13.84
CA GLY A 476 -5.80 14.31 13.65
C GLY A 476 -6.97 14.48 12.67
N ASN A 477 -7.14 15.65 12.04
CA ASN A 477 -8.27 15.89 11.11
C ASN A 477 -8.19 15.03 9.83
N ASN A 478 -7.01 14.56 9.46
CA ASN A 478 -6.80 13.69 8.31
C ASN A 478 -6.57 12.21 8.72
N GLY A 479 -7.10 11.82 9.88
CA GLY A 479 -7.03 10.46 10.40
C GLY A 479 -5.75 10.14 11.16
N VAL A 480 -5.70 8.90 11.66
CA VAL A 480 -4.53 8.34 12.36
C VAL A 480 -3.47 7.98 11.32
N MET A 481 -2.22 8.41 11.57
CA MET A 481 -1.10 8.16 10.66
C MET A 481 0.18 7.85 11.46
N GLY A 482 0.22 6.68 12.11
CA GLY A 482 1.41 6.17 12.78
C GLY A 482 1.98 7.07 13.88
N GLY A 483 1.17 7.97 14.46
CA GLY A 483 1.59 8.93 15.47
C GLY A 483 1.80 10.35 14.94
N PHE A 484 1.92 10.55 13.62
CA PHE A 484 2.07 11.90 13.02
C PHE A 484 0.88 12.81 13.31
N GLU A 485 -0.31 12.25 13.54
CA GLU A 485 -1.50 13.00 13.95
C GLU A 485 -1.37 13.69 15.31
N THR A 486 -0.43 13.24 16.12
CA THR A 486 -0.15 13.84 17.43
C THR A 486 1.02 14.85 17.41
N LEU A 487 1.72 14.93 16.27
CA LEU A 487 2.88 15.82 16.09
C LEU A 487 2.48 17.16 15.46
N SER A 488 3.37 18.15 15.55
CA SER A 488 3.16 19.47 14.96
C SER A 488 3.32 19.47 13.44
N ASN A 489 2.90 20.56 12.79
CA ASN A 489 3.22 20.87 11.40
C ASN A 489 4.03 22.18 11.32
N PRO A 490 5.29 22.17 10.86
CA PRO A 490 6.08 20.97 10.55
C PRO A 490 6.50 20.22 11.83
N VAL A 491 6.84 18.91 11.66
CA VAL A 491 7.52 18.15 12.72
C VAL A 491 8.98 18.63 12.76
N PRO A 492 9.50 19.04 13.92
CA PRO A 492 10.86 19.57 14.01
C PRO A 492 11.93 18.53 13.68
N ALA A 493 13.01 18.96 13.04
CA ALA A 493 14.18 18.13 12.71
C ALA A 493 14.72 17.36 13.93
N SER A 494 14.67 17.96 15.11
CA SER A 494 15.14 17.33 16.37
C SER A 494 14.34 16.11 16.81
N THR A 495 13.16 15.89 16.23
CA THR A 495 12.29 14.74 16.53
C THR A 495 12.12 13.82 15.33
N MET A 496 12.55 14.27 14.13
CA MET A 496 12.47 13.45 12.93
C MET A 496 13.60 12.42 12.84
N VAL A 497 13.22 11.23 12.43
CA VAL A 497 14.11 10.13 12.06
C VAL A 497 13.63 9.59 10.73
N TYR A 498 14.53 9.51 9.74
CA TYR A 498 14.22 9.04 8.40
C TYR A 498 14.80 7.66 8.18
N ASN A 499 13.98 6.71 7.75
CA ASN A 499 14.36 5.33 7.47
C ASN A 499 14.40 5.06 5.97
N HIS A 500 15.09 3.98 5.58
CA HIS A 500 15.17 3.52 4.19
C HIS A 500 15.77 4.53 3.20
N VAL A 501 16.45 5.57 3.69
CA VAL A 501 16.91 6.70 2.87
C VAL A 501 17.90 6.21 1.82
N ALA A 502 17.58 6.42 0.54
CA ALA A 502 18.49 6.12 -0.57
C ALA A 502 19.72 7.02 -0.51
N ARG A 503 20.89 6.45 -0.20
CA ARG A 503 22.16 7.19 -0.07
C ARG A 503 23.01 7.12 -1.30
N ALA A 504 23.00 5.98 -2.00
CA ALA A 504 23.77 5.80 -3.23
C ALA A 504 23.10 4.76 -4.14
N ILE A 505 23.28 4.91 -5.44
CA ILE A 505 22.94 3.91 -6.44
C ILE A 505 24.08 3.74 -7.43
N ALA A 506 24.44 2.51 -7.75
CA ALA A 506 25.51 2.20 -8.70
C ALA A 506 25.10 1.09 -9.69
N PRO A 507 25.50 1.21 -10.96
CA PRO A 507 26.14 2.37 -11.56
C PRO A 507 25.14 3.47 -11.91
N SER A 508 23.84 3.15 -12.01
CA SER A 508 22.76 4.07 -12.32
C SER A 508 21.41 3.43 -11.99
N TYR A 509 20.34 4.23 -12.04
CA TYR A 509 18.96 3.78 -11.87
C TYR A 509 18.56 2.65 -12.85
N THR A 510 19.05 2.71 -14.08
CA THR A 510 18.76 1.68 -15.11
C THR A 510 19.66 0.44 -15.04
N GLY A 511 20.59 0.38 -14.10
CA GLY A 511 21.54 -0.72 -13.93
C GLY A 511 22.74 -0.67 -14.87
N MET A 512 23.68 -1.63 -14.67
CA MET A 512 24.92 -1.76 -15.43
C MET A 512 24.64 -2.40 -16.79
N PRO A 513 24.93 -1.72 -17.90
CA PRO A 513 24.90 -2.35 -19.22
C PRO A 513 25.89 -3.50 -19.32
N ASN A 514 25.51 -4.58 -20.00
CA ASN A 514 26.34 -5.78 -20.18
C ASN A 514 26.79 -6.44 -18.86
N SER A 515 25.98 -6.35 -17.80
CA SER A 515 26.21 -7.10 -16.54
C SER A 515 26.23 -8.61 -16.78
N TYR A 516 25.58 -9.07 -17.81
CA TYR A 516 25.43 -10.47 -18.16
C TYR A 516 25.79 -10.73 -19.63
N PRO A 517 26.27 -11.92 -19.99
CA PRO A 517 26.56 -12.29 -21.38
C PRO A 517 25.28 -12.41 -22.21
N ALA A 518 25.44 -12.53 -23.55
CA ALA A 518 24.33 -12.65 -24.49
C ALA A 518 23.44 -13.87 -24.22
N THR A 519 23.99 -14.92 -23.62
CA THR A 519 23.28 -16.13 -23.19
C THR A 519 23.64 -16.43 -21.77
N VAL A 520 22.65 -16.56 -20.92
CA VAL A 520 22.75 -16.98 -19.51
C VAL A 520 21.88 -18.22 -19.36
N ASN A 521 22.44 -19.29 -18.80
CA ASN A 521 21.69 -20.53 -18.56
C ASN A 521 21.29 -20.64 -17.10
N ALA A 522 20.24 -21.40 -16.83
CA ALA A 522 19.91 -21.79 -15.47
C ALA A 522 21.12 -22.52 -14.83
N GLY A 523 21.49 -22.13 -13.62
CA GLY A 523 22.67 -22.59 -12.90
C GLY A 523 23.91 -21.69 -13.02
N ASP A 524 23.91 -20.74 -13.97
CA ASP A 524 25.01 -19.77 -14.11
C ASP A 524 24.98 -18.74 -12.96
N SER A 525 26.16 -18.23 -12.61
CA SER A 525 26.34 -17.15 -11.63
C SER A 525 27.22 -16.05 -12.19
N TYR A 526 26.79 -14.80 -12.02
CA TYR A 526 27.55 -13.63 -12.45
C TYR A 526 27.59 -12.59 -11.33
N THR A 527 28.73 -11.92 -11.18
CA THR A 527 28.97 -10.95 -10.12
C THR A 527 29.29 -9.58 -10.69
N MET A 528 28.54 -8.58 -10.26
CA MET A 528 28.86 -7.16 -10.43
C MET A 528 29.60 -6.65 -9.19
N ASN A 529 30.69 -5.94 -9.36
CA ASN A 529 31.42 -5.30 -8.26
C ASN A 529 31.25 -3.79 -8.30
N VAL A 530 31.02 -3.18 -7.15
CA VAL A 530 30.97 -1.73 -6.94
C VAL A 530 31.76 -1.37 -5.68
N SER A 531 32.25 -0.12 -5.62
CA SER A 531 32.98 0.37 -4.46
C SER A 531 32.44 1.73 -4.05
N TYR A 532 32.28 1.94 -2.76
CA TYR A 532 31.81 3.21 -2.18
C TYR A 532 32.82 3.66 -1.12
N THR A 533 33.06 4.99 -1.06
CA THR A 533 33.68 5.60 0.12
C THR A 533 32.57 6.28 0.91
N LEU A 534 32.22 5.71 2.06
CA LEU A 534 31.11 6.22 2.86
C LEU A 534 31.50 7.56 3.50
N PRO A 535 30.69 8.61 3.35
CA PRO A 535 30.86 9.88 4.08
C PRO A 535 30.95 9.64 5.60
N ALA A 536 31.67 10.52 6.29
CA ALA A 536 31.92 10.36 7.73
C ALA A 536 30.66 10.52 8.61
N ASP A 537 29.66 11.20 8.07
CA ASP A 537 28.35 11.43 8.70
C ASP A 537 27.33 10.30 8.49
N TRP A 538 27.68 9.27 7.69
CA TRP A 538 26.83 8.09 7.56
C TRP A 538 27.17 7.06 8.64
N ASP A 539 26.13 6.45 9.22
CA ASP A 539 26.30 5.35 10.18
C ASP A 539 26.36 4.00 9.42
N GLU A 540 27.55 3.43 9.31
CA GLU A 540 27.74 2.15 8.63
C GLU A 540 26.95 0.99 9.24
N THR A 541 26.56 1.10 10.51
CA THR A 541 25.75 0.06 11.18
C THR A 541 24.28 0.11 10.78
N LYS A 542 23.84 1.22 10.17
CA LYS A 542 22.48 1.45 9.70
C LYS A 542 22.34 1.31 8.19
N ILE A 543 23.44 1.01 7.49
CA ILE A 543 23.42 0.85 6.04
C ILE A 543 23.00 -0.56 5.66
N SER A 544 22.04 -0.62 4.73
CA SER A 544 21.67 -1.83 3.99
C SER A 544 22.17 -1.75 2.55
N ILE A 545 22.71 -2.84 2.07
CA ILE A 545 23.13 -3.07 0.69
C ILE A 545 21.99 -3.80 -0.01
N ILE A 546 21.44 -3.21 -1.06
CA ILE A 546 20.36 -3.80 -1.88
C ILE A 546 20.90 -4.02 -3.29
N GLY A 547 21.34 -5.26 -3.57
CA GLY A 547 21.64 -5.68 -4.93
C GLY A 547 20.36 -6.07 -5.65
N MET A 548 20.22 -5.72 -6.93
CA MET A 548 19.03 -6.04 -7.69
C MET A 548 19.35 -6.40 -9.15
N ILE A 549 18.48 -7.24 -9.72
CA ILE A 549 18.44 -7.53 -11.14
C ILE A 549 17.24 -6.85 -11.77
N ILE A 550 17.48 -6.11 -12.84
CA ILE A 550 16.50 -5.32 -13.59
C ILE A 550 16.25 -6.03 -14.91
N ASP A 551 14.99 -6.26 -15.24
CA ASP A 551 14.56 -6.93 -16.45
C ASP A 551 14.71 -6.03 -17.71
N PRO A 552 14.56 -6.56 -18.93
CA PRO A 552 14.67 -5.78 -20.15
C PRO A 552 13.64 -4.64 -20.29
N THR A 553 12.55 -4.65 -19.51
CA THR A 553 11.52 -3.61 -19.51
C THR A 553 11.80 -2.49 -18.50
N GLY A 554 12.83 -2.65 -17.66
CA GLY A 554 13.21 -1.70 -16.62
C GLY A 554 12.61 -1.98 -15.24
N LYS A 555 11.84 -3.08 -15.09
CA LYS A 555 11.27 -3.52 -13.81
C LYS A 555 12.31 -4.29 -13.02
N ILE A 556 12.21 -4.26 -11.69
CA ILE A 556 13.04 -5.07 -10.82
C ILE A 556 12.47 -6.48 -10.82
N ASP A 557 13.26 -7.45 -11.31
CA ASP A 557 12.87 -8.86 -11.30
C ASP A 557 13.06 -9.45 -9.90
N ASN A 558 14.18 -9.18 -9.25
CA ASN A 558 14.49 -9.62 -7.90
C ASN A 558 15.53 -8.72 -7.23
N ALA A 559 15.66 -8.87 -5.92
CA ALA A 559 16.70 -8.23 -5.12
C ALA A 559 17.27 -9.17 -4.05
N GLY A 560 18.36 -8.73 -3.45
CA GLY A 560 18.89 -9.25 -2.20
C GLY A 560 19.24 -8.08 -1.30
N ARG A 561 19.01 -8.21 -0.01
CA ARG A 561 19.34 -7.19 0.98
C ARG A 561 20.28 -7.78 2.03
N ALA A 562 21.29 -7.03 2.44
CA ALA A 562 22.18 -7.37 3.53
C ALA A 562 22.66 -6.09 4.23
N THR A 563 22.86 -6.12 5.53
CA THR A 563 23.68 -5.12 6.23
C THR A 563 25.14 -5.26 5.80
N ILE A 564 25.98 -4.24 6.07
CA ILE A 564 27.43 -4.34 5.81
C ILE A 564 28.03 -5.56 6.52
N ALA A 565 27.64 -5.81 7.77
CA ALA A 565 28.15 -6.95 8.54
C ALA A 565 27.77 -8.31 7.94
N GLU A 566 26.51 -8.46 7.49
CA GLU A 566 26.03 -9.66 6.80
C GLU A 566 26.75 -9.85 5.47
N ALA A 567 26.91 -8.78 4.67
CA ALA A 567 27.60 -8.85 3.39
C ALA A 567 29.10 -9.21 3.56
N VAL A 568 29.75 -8.71 4.60
CA VAL A 568 31.12 -9.13 4.95
C VAL A 568 31.17 -10.62 5.33
N THR A 569 30.17 -11.10 6.06
CA THR A 569 30.05 -12.53 6.41
C THR A 569 29.79 -13.39 5.18
N ASN A 570 28.98 -12.92 4.22
CA ASN A 570 28.76 -13.62 2.95
C ASN A 570 30.03 -13.71 2.08
N GLY A 571 30.98 -12.80 2.32
CA GLY A 571 32.27 -12.75 1.62
C GLY A 571 32.20 -12.00 0.29
N TYR A 572 33.20 -11.21 0.02
CA TYR A 572 33.35 -10.51 -1.25
C TYR A 572 33.79 -11.48 -2.36
N VAL A 573 33.05 -11.49 -3.45
CA VAL A 573 33.33 -12.25 -4.66
C VAL A 573 33.92 -11.30 -5.69
N ALA A 574 35.18 -11.50 -6.07
CA ALA A 574 35.78 -10.79 -7.19
C ALA A 574 35.11 -11.24 -8.49
N GLY A 575 34.37 -10.34 -9.13
CA GLY A 575 33.73 -10.60 -10.42
C GLY A 575 34.79 -10.69 -11.52
N ILE A 576 34.54 -11.52 -12.54
CA ILE A 576 35.35 -11.51 -13.78
C ILE A 576 34.84 -10.28 -14.59
N SER A 577 35.28 -9.11 -14.20
CA SER A 577 35.07 -7.89 -14.99
C SER A 577 36.44 -7.45 -15.48
N ASP A 578 36.73 -7.70 -16.74
CA ASP A 578 37.89 -7.15 -17.43
C ASP A 578 37.80 -5.63 -17.65
N LYS A 579 36.86 -4.94 -17.01
CA LYS A 579 36.69 -3.50 -17.13
C LYS A 579 36.63 -2.86 -15.74
N PRO A 580 37.50 -1.89 -15.47
CA PRO A 580 37.47 -1.14 -14.23
C PRO A 580 36.15 -0.38 -14.11
N THR A 581 35.43 -0.60 -13.00
CA THR A 581 34.21 0.14 -12.71
C THR A 581 34.60 1.51 -12.17
N ILE A 582 34.27 2.58 -12.91
CA ILE A 582 34.41 3.92 -12.38
C ILE A 582 33.26 4.13 -11.39
N CYS A 583 33.59 4.13 -10.11
CA CYS A 583 32.62 4.40 -9.06
C CYS A 583 32.55 5.91 -8.80
N TYR A 584 31.41 6.50 -9.16
CA TYR A 584 31.15 7.91 -8.88
C TYR A 584 30.51 8.05 -7.51
N SER A 585 31.25 8.41 -6.49
CA SER A 585 30.65 9.03 -5.32
C SER A 585 30.48 10.52 -5.64
N GLY A 586 29.23 10.94 -5.99
CA GLY A 586 28.90 12.35 -6.19
C GLY A 586 28.93 12.87 -7.62
N GLY A 587 29.20 12.04 -8.64
CA GLY A 587 29.24 12.46 -10.05
C GLY A 587 30.44 13.39 -10.39
N MET A 588 30.59 13.74 -11.67
CA MET A 588 31.58 14.74 -12.11
C MET A 588 31.04 16.14 -11.79
N ASN A 589 31.82 16.92 -11.03
CA ASN A 589 31.52 18.32 -10.73
C ASN A 589 32.35 19.25 -11.59
N VAL A 590 31.74 20.36 -12.05
CA VAL A 590 32.37 21.40 -12.83
C VAL A 590 31.99 22.75 -12.22
N TYR A 591 32.96 23.42 -11.61
CA TYR A 591 32.74 24.69 -10.90
C TYR A 591 33.94 25.65 -11.03
N PRO A 592 33.68 27.00 -11.02
CA PRO A 592 32.38 27.63 -11.17
C PRO A 592 31.75 27.30 -12.54
N ASN A 593 30.42 27.25 -12.57
CA ASN A 593 29.68 27.08 -13.82
C ASN A 593 28.39 27.93 -13.72
N PRO A 594 28.32 29.08 -14.41
CA PRO A 594 29.20 29.55 -15.48
C PRO A 594 30.66 29.91 -15.05
N ALA A 595 31.58 29.79 -16.02
CA ALA A 595 33.01 30.08 -15.85
C ALA A 595 33.48 31.21 -16.76
N SER A 596 34.29 32.16 -16.22
CA SER A 596 34.85 33.26 -17.00
C SER A 596 36.31 33.01 -17.40
N ALA A 597 37.15 32.52 -16.51
CA ALA A 597 38.60 32.34 -16.78
C ALA A 597 39.03 30.85 -16.67
N ALA A 598 38.47 30.11 -15.74
CA ALA A 598 38.75 28.69 -15.56
C ALA A 598 37.60 28.01 -14.85
N ALA A 599 37.41 26.73 -15.10
CA ALA A 599 36.53 25.83 -14.34
C ALA A 599 37.35 24.67 -13.79
N THR A 600 37.04 24.24 -12.58
CA THR A 600 37.59 23.03 -11.98
C THR A 600 36.66 21.86 -12.27
N VAL A 601 37.21 20.79 -12.80
CA VAL A 601 36.55 19.49 -12.98
C VAL A 601 37.03 18.58 -11.87
N SER A 602 36.11 18.03 -11.09
CA SER A 602 36.44 17.11 -10.01
C SER A 602 35.55 15.88 -10.03
N LEU A 603 36.12 14.71 -9.79
CA LEU A 603 35.41 13.43 -9.59
C LEU A 603 36.34 12.47 -8.86
N TYR A 604 35.78 11.39 -8.38
CA TYR A 604 36.52 10.30 -7.74
C TYR A 604 36.65 9.13 -8.71
N ILE A 605 37.87 8.59 -8.85
CA ILE A 605 38.18 7.43 -9.68
C ILE A 605 38.55 6.27 -8.77
N GLY A 606 37.66 5.27 -8.66
CA GLY A 606 37.72 4.19 -7.65
C GLY A 606 38.93 3.26 -7.81
N GLN A 607 39.42 3.07 -9.04
CA GLN A 607 40.61 2.25 -9.30
C GLN A 607 41.50 2.91 -10.36
N ALA A 608 42.76 2.49 -10.37
CA ALA A 608 43.76 3.03 -11.30
C ALA A 608 43.28 2.84 -12.75
N SER A 609 42.98 3.98 -13.43
CA SER A 609 42.41 4.00 -14.78
C SER A 609 43.14 5.03 -15.63
N ASN A 610 43.33 4.75 -16.91
CA ASN A 610 43.88 5.72 -17.84
C ASN A 610 42.80 6.76 -18.20
N VAL A 611 43.03 7.99 -17.76
CA VAL A 611 42.06 9.08 -17.86
C VAL A 611 42.37 10.00 -19.01
N THR A 612 41.38 10.26 -19.87
CA THR A 612 41.43 11.28 -20.93
C THR A 612 40.25 12.22 -20.75
N MET A 613 40.50 13.52 -20.80
CA MET A 613 39.44 14.53 -20.76
C MET A 613 39.39 15.29 -22.12
N LYS A 614 38.16 15.43 -22.62
CA LYS A 614 37.83 16.22 -23.81
C LYS A 614 36.92 17.39 -23.44
N LEU A 615 37.18 18.53 -24.04
CA LEU A 615 36.26 19.66 -24.08
C LEU A 615 35.66 19.72 -25.49
N LEU A 616 34.36 19.64 -25.60
CA LEU A 616 33.63 19.69 -26.86
C LEU A 616 32.80 20.99 -26.95
N ASP A 617 32.66 21.55 -28.12
CA ASP A 617 31.71 22.63 -28.35
C ASP A 617 30.28 22.08 -28.51
N PHE A 618 29.32 22.98 -28.64
CA PHE A 618 27.91 22.63 -28.80
C PHE A 618 27.62 21.72 -30.03
N ALA A 619 28.47 21.76 -31.06
CA ALA A 619 28.36 20.92 -32.25
C ALA A 619 29.04 19.54 -32.07
N GLY A 620 29.60 19.23 -30.89
CA GLY A 620 30.32 18.00 -30.61
C GLY A 620 31.76 17.97 -31.14
N LYS A 621 32.30 19.11 -31.63
CA LYS A 621 33.69 19.20 -32.07
C LYS A 621 34.61 19.31 -30.87
N VAL A 622 35.68 18.52 -30.86
CA VAL A 622 36.73 18.59 -29.82
C VAL A 622 37.47 19.92 -29.90
N VAL A 623 37.38 20.69 -28.83
CA VAL A 623 38.07 21.96 -28.64
C VAL A 623 39.43 21.75 -27.97
N SER A 624 39.49 20.81 -27.02
CA SER A 624 40.70 20.45 -26.29
C SER A 624 40.60 18.98 -25.86
N GLU A 625 41.73 18.29 -25.89
CA GLU A 625 41.88 16.91 -25.40
C GLU A 625 43.15 16.79 -24.58
N LYS A 626 43.11 16.13 -23.45
CA LYS A 626 44.25 15.92 -22.59
C LYS A 626 44.22 14.56 -21.93
N GLU A 627 45.34 13.84 -22.02
CA GLU A 627 45.57 12.57 -21.34
C GLU A 627 46.25 12.83 -20.00
N TYR A 628 45.81 12.13 -18.96
CA TYR A 628 46.32 12.24 -17.58
C TYR A 628 47.04 10.97 -17.13
N GLY A 629 47.05 9.92 -17.97
CA GLY A 629 47.61 8.62 -17.63
C GLY A 629 46.79 7.88 -16.55
N SER A 630 47.45 7.03 -15.81
CA SER A 630 46.80 6.23 -14.74
C SER A 630 46.52 7.09 -13.52
N VAL A 631 45.27 7.24 -13.19
CA VAL A 631 44.75 8.03 -12.04
C VAL A 631 43.90 7.15 -11.15
N GLN A 632 44.01 7.33 -9.81
CA GLN A 632 43.17 6.71 -8.80
C GLN A 632 42.88 7.72 -7.68
N GLY A 633 41.71 7.64 -7.07
CA GLY A 633 41.28 8.55 -5.99
C GLY A 633 40.65 9.83 -6.49
N ASN A 634 40.75 10.91 -5.69
CA ASN A 634 40.25 12.22 -6.07
C ASN A 634 41.00 12.79 -7.25
N PHE A 635 40.30 12.92 -8.37
CA PHE A 635 40.81 13.57 -9.57
C PHE A 635 40.26 14.97 -9.67
N GLN A 636 41.17 15.94 -9.74
CA GLN A 636 40.81 17.36 -9.86
C GLN A 636 41.72 18.06 -10.85
N VAL A 637 41.12 18.72 -11.85
CA VAL A 637 41.88 19.43 -12.89
C VAL A 637 41.20 20.75 -13.23
N ASN A 638 42.01 21.71 -13.66
CA ASN A 638 41.51 23.01 -14.12
C ASN A 638 41.44 23.05 -15.65
N VAL A 639 40.28 23.48 -16.16
CA VAL A 639 40.01 23.76 -17.56
C VAL A 639 40.11 25.27 -17.73
N ASN A 640 41.09 25.72 -18.51
CA ASN A 640 41.20 27.14 -18.84
C ASN A 640 40.11 27.53 -19.85
N THR A 641 39.27 28.48 -19.48
CA THR A 641 38.15 28.98 -20.31
C THR A 641 38.41 30.38 -20.90
N SER A 642 39.51 31.06 -20.51
CA SER A 642 39.77 32.44 -20.90
C SER A 642 39.93 32.68 -22.41
N ASN A 643 40.27 31.63 -23.17
CA ASN A 643 40.43 31.70 -24.63
C ASN A 643 39.23 31.09 -25.38
N LEU A 644 38.20 30.71 -24.68
CA LEU A 644 36.97 30.15 -25.26
C LEU A 644 35.97 31.28 -25.55
N LYS A 645 35.17 31.11 -26.58
CA LYS A 645 34.03 32.01 -26.83
C LYS A 645 32.93 31.72 -25.79
N ALA A 646 32.23 32.76 -25.38
CA ALA A 646 31.03 32.58 -24.55
C ALA A 646 30.06 31.60 -25.22
N GLY A 647 29.60 30.64 -24.47
CA GLY A 647 28.74 29.58 -24.99
C GLY A 647 28.67 28.31 -24.11
N ILE A 648 27.99 27.30 -24.64
CA ILE A 648 27.84 26.00 -23.97
C ILE A 648 28.91 25.04 -24.53
N TYR A 649 29.60 24.39 -23.61
CA TYR A 649 30.58 23.33 -23.87
C TYR A 649 30.20 22.06 -23.09
N LEU A 650 30.71 20.93 -23.53
CA LEU A 650 30.61 19.66 -22.84
C LEU A 650 32.00 19.21 -22.39
N VAL A 651 32.18 19.03 -21.09
CA VAL A 651 33.37 18.35 -20.56
C VAL A 651 33.06 16.85 -20.58
N GLU A 652 33.80 16.09 -21.39
CA GLU A 652 33.74 14.62 -21.45
C GLU A 652 35.01 14.06 -20.82
N LEU A 653 34.86 13.16 -19.89
CA LEU A 653 35.97 12.41 -19.29
C LEU A 653 35.80 10.94 -19.63
N THR A 654 36.88 10.32 -20.10
CA THR A 654 36.96 8.89 -20.40
C THR A 654 37.99 8.26 -19.47
N ALA A 655 37.64 7.17 -18.79
CA ALA A 655 38.55 6.36 -17.98
C ALA A 655 38.42 4.89 -18.42
N ASP A 656 39.51 4.33 -18.96
CA ASP A 656 39.55 2.97 -19.53
C ASP A 656 38.35 2.63 -20.41
N GLY A 657 37.93 3.61 -21.26
CA GLY A 657 36.84 3.45 -22.22
C GLY A 657 35.43 3.75 -21.67
N GLN A 658 35.26 3.98 -20.37
CA GLN A 658 34.01 4.49 -19.81
C GLN A 658 33.99 6.03 -19.88
N LYS A 659 32.82 6.59 -20.21
CA LYS A 659 32.66 8.03 -20.42
C LYS A 659 31.64 8.64 -19.47
N THR A 660 31.97 9.82 -18.97
CA THR A 660 31.04 10.72 -18.30
C THR A 660 31.14 12.12 -18.88
N SER A 661 30.06 12.89 -18.81
CA SER A 661 30.10 14.26 -19.34
C SER A 661 29.26 15.22 -18.48
N LYS A 662 29.70 16.48 -18.45
CA LYS A 662 29.01 17.58 -17.75
C LYS A 662 29.01 18.82 -18.60
N LYS A 663 27.91 19.56 -18.60
CA LYS A 663 27.78 20.86 -19.25
C LYS A 663 28.64 21.90 -18.55
N LEU A 664 29.39 22.67 -19.31
CA LEU A 664 30.15 23.87 -18.90
C LEU A 664 29.61 25.08 -19.66
N ILE A 665 29.19 26.10 -18.96
CA ILE A 665 28.83 27.41 -19.54
C ILE A 665 30.02 28.33 -19.38
N VAL A 666 30.44 28.95 -20.48
CA VAL A 666 31.53 29.97 -20.51
C VAL A 666 30.90 31.33 -20.80
N GLU A 667 31.24 32.35 -19.96
CA GLU A 667 30.79 33.73 -20.07
C GLU A 667 31.84 34.63 -20.68
#